data_19d1d57cd03feb59b8835d3524c66a78
#
_entry.id   19d1d57cd03feb59b8835d3524c66a78
#
_cell.length_a   1.000
_cell.length_b   1.000
_cell.length_c   1.000
_cell.angle_alpha   90.00
_cell.angle_beta   90.00
_cell.angle_gamma   90.00
#
_symmetry.space_group_name_H-M   'P 1'
#
loop_
_entity.id
_entity.type
_entity.pdbx_description
1 polymer ?
#
loop_
_entity_poly.entity_id
_entity_poly.type
_entity_poly.pdbx_seq_one_letter_code
_entity_poly.pdbx_strand_id
1 'polypeptide(L)'
;MELRREDVANGTVRLRYVIDDGPHIPVGSIAFEGHPEVSGELLRHEMRRTAPGALFASWRGKDAYTREGFAEDRSRILIYYQDHGFPEARVGAVRSPVYQKTGRGWIPWAHRKTEERLAVTVPVEAGPFYRVASVHVSPEVAEASGKHGAKLLAYSKAQDGSTYSAKGLENLRHAWVAAVQLKRGGEDSLAHRSVESSRTFDSETHLVRERIEFSDAPPYVVRRIEFAGQHRFSDRYLRRRIGLREGQPFDEHALEAGLARLTRTGYFHQIKKEDVRVRTDDITHTADVSIRVSEAGQQRASFSGGVGQFGSTLGIAYALFDLLQREELLTAQLDGGPESLEVVLGLVMEGFLGSRGSLAISVFDNVLRPRFASTVKGPFYKSQSEGMNAGWSYPVTRTDSLAVNYSFSRTNTDYSFVLPPNLAGLAASDLRAGTSSSAIGLGWTHDAGSERLSVNNSISGGWLGGTENVIRSNEEYARVIPDPFFNHQNAWAFRTTFSAAGSYQGNMPLYAMLFSGDAQVRGLGSGELGPYAVVPSVSSSGNQTYTAVPAGANVISAVNAEYRIPLGGGTQVAGFFDLGSGRLLPNWLGPARPILLGTTNGILHGSLGIELQWAVPEVQVPVRAYYAINLIRLNRFLQLPDGSLFHAHNRLFAFGWALGTLF
;
A
#
# COMPACT_ATOMS: atom_id res chain seq x y z
N MET A 1 -11.19 -30.29 -24.72
CA MET A 1 -9.71 -30.33 -24.53
C MET A 1 -9.20 -31.52 -25.31
N GLU A 2 -8.41 -31.30 -26.36
CA GLU A 2 -7.84 -32.32 -27.23
C GLU A 2 -6.31 -32.28 -27.05
N LEU A 3 -5.72 -33.44 -26.77
CA LEU A 3 -4.27 -33.61 -26.68
C LEU A 3 -3.72 -34.08 -28.02
N ARG A 4 -2.95 -33.26 -28.71
CA ARG A 4 -2.23 -33.65 -29.93
C ARG A 4 -0.76 -33.91 -29.59
N ARG A 5 -0.30 -35.11 -29.95
CA ARG A 5 1.08 -35.50 -29.85
C ARG A 5 1.77 -35.25 -31.19
N GLU A 6 2.83 -34.48 -31.17
CA GLU A 6 3.70 -34.25 -32.33
C GLU A 6 5.09 -34.84 -32.01
N ASP A 7 5.52 -35.79 -32.78
CA ASP A 7 6.86 -36.33 -32.66
C ASP A 7 7.85 -35.38 -33.35
N VAL A 8 8.79 -34.88 -32.57
CA VAL A 8 9.83 -33.95 -33.05
C VAL A 8 11.13 -34.76 -33.22
N ALA A 9 11.94 -34.39 -34.24
CA ALA A 9 13.24 -35.05 -34.46
C ALA A 9 14.08 -35.05 -33.17
N ASN A 10 14.87 -36.13 -32.96
CA ASN A 10 15.71 -36.39 -31.77
C ASN A 10 15.02 -37.03 -30.57
N GLY A 11 13.94 -37.79 -30.75
CA GLY A 11 13.31 -38.53 -29.66
C GLY A 11 12.55 -37.66 -28.65
N THR A 12 12.35 -36.39 -28.96
CA THR A 12 11.50 -35.47 -28.15
C THR A 12 10.08 -35.47 -28.66
N VAL A 13 9.11 -35.44 -27.75
CA VAL A 13 7.66 -35.38 -28.04
C VAL A 13 7.14 -34.05 -27.60
N ARG A 14 6.52 -33.31 -28.52
CA ARG A 14 5.77 -32.08 -28.20
C ARG A 14 4.32 -32.42 -27.94
N LEU A 15 3.83 -32.12 -26.74
CA LEU A 15 2.43 -32.22 -26.39
C LEU A 15 1.77 -30.86 -26.59
N ARG A 16 0.78 -30.82 -27.51
CA ARG A 16 -0.04 -29.62 -27.76
C ARG A 16 -1.43 -29.83 -27.21
N TYR A 17 -1.77 -29.04 -26.20
CA TYR A 17 -3.13 -28.97 -25.68
C TYR A 17 -3.93 -27.97 -26.52
N VAL A 18 -4.97 -28.43 -27.18
CA VAL A 18 -5.95 -27.59 -27.85
C VAL A 18 -7.15 -27.46 -26.91
N ILE A 19 -7.33 -26.26 -26.37
CA ILE A 19 -8.44 -25.93 -25.47
C ILE A 19 -9.43 -25.12 -26.31
N ASP A 20 -10.66 -25.58 -26.40
CA ASP A 20 -11.79 -24.83 -26.93
C ASP A 20 -12.63 -24.38 -25.72
N ASP A 21 -12.60 -23.10 -25.44
CA ASP A 21 -13.30 -22.50 -24.29
C ASP A 21 -14.82 -22.41 -24.53
N GLY A 22 -15.28 -22.74 -25.75
CA GLY A 22 -16.69 -22.61 -26.11
C GLY A 22 -17.18 -21.16 -26.17
N PRO A 23 -18.46 -20.92 -26.48
CA PRO A 23 -19.01 -19.58 -26.55
C PRO A 23 -19.12 -18.95 -25.15
N HIS A 24 -18.61 -17.74 -24.99
CA HIS A 24 -18.77 -16.94 -23.77
C HIS A 24 -20.20 -16.40 -23.69
N ILE A 25 -21.07 -17.01 -22.86
CA ILE A 25 -22.46 -16.58 -22.65
C ILE A 25 -22.54 -15.78 -21.33
N PRO A 26 -22.77 -14.46 -21.37
CA PRO A 26 -22.81 -13.63 -20.19
C PRO A 26 -24.03 -13.91 -19.30
N VAL A 27 -23.86 -13.78 -17.98
CA VAL A 27 -24.93 -13.87 -17.00
C VAL A 27 -25.87 -12.68 -17.16
N GLY A 28 -27.14 -12.98 -17.45
CA GLY A 28 -28.16 -11.95 -17.64
C GLY A 28 -28.99 -11.65 -16.39
N SER A 29 -29.21 -12.67 -15.54
CA SER A 29 -29.93 -12.52 -14.27
C SER A 29 -29.51 -13.57 -13.27
N ILE A 30 -29.59 -13.22 -11.97
CA ILE A 30 -29.42 -14.15 -10.87
C ILE A 30 -30.69 -14.08 -10.02
N ALA A 31 -31.34 -15.22 -9.82
CA ALA A 31 -32.51 -15.38 -8.96
C ALA A 31 -32.21 -16.39 -7.85
N PHE A 32 -32.80 -16.19 -6.68
CA PHE A 32 -32.77 -17.11 -5.57
C PHE A 32 -34.15 -17.71 -5.38
N GLU A 33 -34.21 -19.03 -5.24
CA GLU A 33 -35.45 -19.80 -5.06
C GLU A 33 -35.40 -20.57 -3.73
N GLY A 34 -36.56 -20.95 -3.20
CA GLY A 34 -36.72 -21.64 -1.94
C GLY A 34 -37.22 -20.69 -0.85
N HIS A 35 -36.71 -20.85 0.35
CA HIS A 35 -37.01 -19.98 1.50
C HIS A 35 -35.74 -19.25 1.92
N PRO A 36 -35.31 -18.21 1.20
CA PRO A 36 -34.03 -17.57 1.46
C PRO A 36 -33.97 -16.76 2.75
N GLU A 37 -35.10 -16.41 3.39
CA GLU A 37 -35.24 -15.58 4.61
C GLU A 37 -34.48 -14.24 4.53
N VAL A 38 -33.63 -14.09 3.54
CA VAL A 38 -32.81 -12.92 3.25
C VAL A 38 -33.15 -12.44 1.84
N SER A 39 -33.16 -11.12 1.64
CA SER A 39 -33.45 -10.56 0.32
C SER A 39 -32.45 -11.04 -0.73
N GLY A 40 -32.95 -11.43 -1.91
CA GLY A 40 -32.10 -11.86 -3.02
C GLY A 40 -31.12 -10.78 -3.49
N GLU A 41 -31.36 -9.53 -3.12
CA GLU A 41 -30.46 -8.40 -3.42
C GLU A 41 -29.22 -8.42 -2.53
N LEU A 42 -29.38 -8.71 -1.25
CA LEU A 42 -28.26 -8.91 -0.32
C LEU A 42 -27.43 -10.15 -0.71
N LEU A 43 -28.08 -11.25 -1.08
CA LEU A 43 -27.37 -12.45 -1.52
C LEU A 43 -26.58 -12.22 -2.81
N ARG A 44 -27.13 -11.45 -3.77
CA ARG A 44 -26.40 -11.04 -4.98
C ARG A 44 -25.18 -10.16 -4.64
N HIS A 45 -25.29 -9.34 -3.62
CA HIS A 45 -24.19 -8.49 -3.16
C HIS A 45 -23.01 -9.32 -2.60
N GLU A 46 -23.28 -10.45 -1.98
CA GLU A 46 -22.25 -11.37 -1.49
C GLU A 46 -21.55 -12.17 -2.61
N MET A 47 -22.17 -12.28 -3.78
CA MET A 47 -21.58 -12.96 -4.94
C MET A 47 -20.54 -12.06 -5.60
N ARG A 48 -19.27 -12.47 -5.53
CA ARG A 48 -18.14 -11.67 -6.05
C ARG A 48 -17.61 -12.14 -7.39
N ARG A 49 -17.83 -13.41 -7.72
CA ARG A 49 -17.33 -14.02 -8.95
C ARG A 49 -18.35 -13.99 -10.07
N THR A 50 -19.63 -14.06 -9.73
CA THR A 50 -20.74 -14.09 -10.68
C THR A 50 -21.60 -12.85 -10.48
N ALA A 51 -21.64 -11.93 -11.45
CA ALA A 51 -22.44 -10.70 -11.37
C ALA A 51 -23.14 -10.42 -12.71
N PRO A 52 -24.48 -10.23 -12.72
CA PRO A 52 -25.19 -9.89 -13.95
C PRO A 52 -24.97 -8.41 -14.32
N GLY A 53 -24.54 -8.14 -15.55
CA GLY A 53 -24.71 -6.85 -16.24
C GLY A 53 -24.22 -5.58 -15.55
N ALA A 54 -23.32 -5.67 -14.57
CA ALA A 54 -22.72 -4.48 -13.97
C ALA A 54 -21.82 -3.75 -14.98
N LEU A 55 -21.76 -2.43 -14.91
CA LEU A 55 -20.79 -1.63 -15.65
C LEU A 55 -19.38 -2.27 -15.50
N PHE A 56 -18.75 -2.59 -16.63
CA PHE A 56 -17.46 -3.28 -16.69
C PHE A 56 -17.44 -4.76 -16.23
N ALA A 57 -18.60 -5.43 -16.07
CA ALA A 57 -18.63 -6.85 -15.67
C ALA A 57 -17.95 -7.76 -16.70
N SER A 58 -18.17 -7.48 -18.00
CA SER A 58 -17.52 -8.17 -19.12
C SER A 58 -16.00 -8.02 -19.12
N TRP A 59 -15.50 -6.82 -18.82
CA TRP A 59 -14.06 -6.57 -18.70
C TRP A 59 -13.42 -7.26 -17.50
N ARG A 60 -14.21 -7.57 -16.49
CA ARG A 60 -13.76 -8.28 -15.28
C ARG A 60 -13.89 -9.80 -15.39
N GLY A 61 -14.43 -10.32 -16.50
CA GLY A 61 -14.76 -11.73 -16.63
C GLY A 61 -15.78 -12.26 -15.59
N LYS A 62 -16.56 -11.35 -14.96
CA LYS A 62 -17.56 -11.68 -13.94
C LYS A 62 -18.95 -11.91 -14.47
N ASP A 63 -19.17 -11.58 -15.71
CA ASP A 63 -20.37 -11.88 -16.45
C ASP A 63 -20.42 -13.33 -16.96
N ALA A 64 -19.32 -14.10 -16.79
CA ALA A 64 -19.27 -15.52 -17.09
C ALA A 64 -19.61 -16.36 -15.86
N TYR A 65 -20.48 -17.35 -16.03
CA TYR A 65 -20.70 -18.38 -15.04
C TYR A 65 -19.65 -19.48 -15.19
N THR A 66 -18.83 -19.69 -14.13
CA THR A 66 -17.94 -20.84 -14.03
C THR A 66 -18.28 -21.64 -12.79
N ARG A 67 -18.08 -22.96 -12.83
CA ARG A 67 -18.36 -23.84 -11.67
C ARG A 67 -17.48 -23.47 -10.48
N GLU A 68 -16.23 -23.17 -10.73
CA GLU A 68 -15.23 -22.78 -9.71
C GLU A 68 -15.59 -21.41 -9.09
N GLY A 69 -15.92 -20.43 -9.92
CA GLY A 69 -16.35 -19.10 -9.46
C GLY A 69 -17.62 -19.16 -8.63
N PHE A 70 -18.59 -20.00 -9.05
CA PHE A 70 -19.82 -20.19 -8.27
C PHE A 70 -19.56 -20.96 -6.96
N ALA A 71 -18.62 -21.90 -6.92
CA ALA A 71 -18.27 -22.60 -5.67
C ALA A 71 -17.74 -21.62 -4.61
N GLU A 72 -16.95 -20.62 -5.01
CA GLU A 72 -16.52 -19.54 -4.11
C GLU A 72 -17.71 -18.67 -3.67
N ASP A 73 -18.58 -18.27 -4.58
CA ASP A 73 -19.77 -17.47 -4.25
C ASP A 73 -20.74 -18.24 -3.35
N ARG A 74 -20.93 -19.55 -3.59
CA ARG A 74 -21.69 -20.45 -2.71
C ARG A 74 -21.14 -20.45 -1.28
N SER A 75 -19.83 -20.54 -1.13
CA SER A 75 -19.20 -20.50 0.19
C SER A 75 -19.46 -19.16 0.90
N ARG A 76 -19.43 -18.04 0.17
CA ARG A 76 -19.73 -16.70 0.75
C ARG A 76 -21.18 -16.57 1.18
N ILE A 77 -22.11 -17.08 0.36
CA ILE A 77 -23.54 -17.11 0.72
C ILE A 77 -23.74 -17.92 2.01
N LEU A 78 -23.11 -19.10 2.13
CA LEU A 78 -23.19 -19.92 3.33
C LEU A 78 -22.61 -19.21 4.55
N ILE A 79 -21.44 -18.59 4.43
CA ILE A 79 -20.81 -17.79 5.49
C ILE A 79 -21.74 -16.65 5.91
N TYR A 80 -22.36 -15.96 4.95
CA TYR A 80 -23.32 -14.90 5.25
C TYR A 80 -24.49 -15.41 6.10
N TYR A 81 -25.09 -16.54 5.75
CA TYR A 81 -26.18 -17.14 6.53
C TYR A 81 -25.72 -17.55 7.93
N GLN A 82 -24.54 -18.18 8.04
CA GLN A 82 -23.96 -18.58 9.32
C GLN A 82 -23.64 -17.38 10.25
N ASP A 83 -23.36 -16.23 9.67
CA ASP A 83 -23.13 -15.00 10.43
C ASP A 83 -24.43 -14.25 10.81
N HIS A 84 -25.56 -14.64 10.22
CA HIS A 84 -26.86 -13.99 10.43
C HIS A 84 -27.93 -14.90 11.04
N GLY A 85 -27.51 -15.91 11.79
CA GLY A 85 -28.43 -16.73 12.58
C GLY A 85 -28.84 -18.05 11.94
N PHE A 86 -28.32 -18.44 10.79
CA PHE A 86 -28.72 -19.63 10.07
C PHE A 86 -27.58 -20.63 9.87
N PRO A 87 -27.14 -21.34 10.91
CA PRO A 87 -26.02 -22.29 10.82
C PRO A 87 -26.27 -23.47 9.90
N GLU A 88 -27.53 -23.86 9.69
CA GLU A 88 -27.93 -25.01 8.89
C GLU A 88 -28.28 -24.69 7.44
N ALA A 89 -28.01 -23.47 7.00
CA ALA A 89 -28.28 -23.02 5.64
C ALA A 89 -27.65 -23.92 4.58
N ARG A 90 -28.39 -24.18 3.51
CA ARG A 90 -27.96 -25.01 2.39
C ARG A 90 -28.16 -24.27 1.07
N VAL A 91 -27.19 -24.40 0.18
CA VAL A 91 -27.27 -23.90 -1.19
C VAL A 91 -27.24 -25.10 -2.12
N GLY A 92 -28.31 -25.29 -2.87
CA GLY A 92 -28.49 -26.42 -3.78
C GLY A 92 -27.74 -26.27 -5.10
N ALA A 93 -28.01 -27.20 -6.02
CA ALA A 93 -27.44 -27.20 -7.37
C ALA A 93 -28.06 -26.07 -8.22
N VAL A 94 -27.20 -25.29 -8.87
CA VAL A 94 -27.59 -24.16 -9.71
C VAL A 94 -28.23 -24.65 -11.02
N ARG A 95 -29.27 -23.97 -11.44
CA ARG A 95 -29.88 -24.09 -12.78
C ARG A 95 -29.49 -22.86 -13.59
N SER A 96 -28.98 -23.06 -14.81
CA SER A 96 -28.44 -21.97 -15.65
C SER A 96 -28.92 -22.10 -17.09
N PRO A 97 -30.25 -21.99 -17.38
CA PRO A 97 -30.75 -22.02 -18.76
C PRO A 97 -30.30 -20.78 -19.54
N VAL A 98 -30.04 -20.98 -20.84
CA VAL A 98 -29.78 -19.89 -21.79
C VAL A 98 -31.10 -19.30 -22.29
N TYR A 99 -31.19 -17.98 -22.36
CA TYR A 99 -32.31 -17.25 -22.92
C TYR A 99 -31.82 -16.12 -23.83
N GLN A 100 -32.66 -15.71 -24.76
CA GLN A 100 -32.38 -14.60 -25.68
C GLN A 100 -32.91 -13.30 -25.10
N LYS A 101 -32.05 -12.29 -24.97
CA LYS A 101 -32.40 -10.94 -24.52
C LYS A 101 -32.21 -9.96 -25.67
N THR A 102 -33.32 -9.32 -26.10
CA THR A 102 -33.27 -8.24 -27.08
C THR A 102 -33.10 -6.91 -26.35
N GLY A 103 -31.93 -6.29 -26.45
CA GLY A 103 -31.61 -5.01 -25.81
C GLY A 103 -31.93 -3.81 -26.69
N ARG A 104 -32.43 -2.69 -26.12
CA ARG A 104 -32.39 -1.38 -26.77
C ARG A 104 -30.95 -0.85 -26.65
N GLY A 105 -30.31 -0.53 -27.78
CA GLY A 105 -29.02 0.18 -27.75
C GLY A 105 -29.16 1.50 -27.00
N TRP A 106 -28.13 1.90 -26.30
CA TRP A 106 -28.06 3.20 -25.58
C TRP A 106 -28.16 4.39 -26.54
N ILE A 107 -27.87 4.15 -27.82
CA ILE A 107 -27.97 5.15 -28.89
C ILE A 107 -29.30 4.91 -29.62
N PRO A 108 -30.19 5.93 -29.79
CA PRO A 108 -31.55 5.78 -30.34
C PRO A 108 -31.62 5.13 -31.73
N TRP A 109 -30.54 5.21 -32.53
CA TRP A 109 -30.44 4.64 -33.87
C TRP A 109 -29.65 3.34 -33.96
N ALA A 110 -29.16 2.78 -32.84
CA ALA A 110 -28.46 1.51 -32.85
C ALA A 110 -29.47 0.36 -33.06
N HIS A 111 -29.12 -0.57 -33.95
CA HIS A 111 -29.93 -1.75 -34.21
C HIS A 111 -30.14 -2.57 -32.94
N ARG A 112 -31.34 -3.11 -32.75
CA ARG A 112 -31.68 -4.05 -31.68
C ARG A 112 -30.79 -5.27 -31.84
N LYS A 113 -29.92 -5.51 -30.87
CA LYS A 113 -29.05 -6.68 -30.83
C LYS A 113 -29.69 -7.71 -29.91
N THR A 114 -29.91 -8.91 -30.44
CA THR A 114 -30.34 -10.04 -29.61
C THR A 114 -29.11 -10.79 -29.17
N GLU A 115 -28.93 -10.94 -27.85
CA GLU A 115 -27.81 -11.62 -27.23
C GLU A 115 -28.28 -12.78 -26.39
N GLU A 116 -27.56 -13.90 -26.46
CA GLU A 116 -27.77 -15.02 -25.56
C GLU A 116 -27.23 -14.68 -24.16
N ARG A 117 -28.03 -15.00 -23.14
CA ARG A 117 -27.68 -14.76 -21.74
C ARG A 117 -28.09 -15.95 -20.88
N LEU A 118 -27.34 -16.14 -19.78
CA LEU A 118 -27.64 -17.14 -18.76
C LEU A 118 -28.58 -16.57 -17.69
N ALA A 119 -29.63 -17.30 -17.37
CA ALA A 119 -30.44 -17.07 -16.18
C ALA A 119 -29.99 -18.03 -15.09
N VAL A 120 -29.24 -17.51 -14.11
CA VAL A 120 -28.69 -18.32 -13.00
C VAL A 120 -29.72 -18.35 -11.87
N THR A 121 -30.24 -19.55 -11.55
CA THR A 121 -31.17 -19.76 -10.44
C THR A 121 -30.47 -20.57 -9.35
N VAL A 122 -30.39 -19.98 -8.16
CA VAL A 122 -29.71 -20.54 -6.98
C VAL A 122 -30.76 -20.95 -5.95
N PRO A 123 -31.02 -22.26 -5.75
CA PRO A 123 -31.89 -22.71 -4.67
C PRO A 123 -31.20 -22.57 -3.34
N VAL A 124 -31.85 -21.90 -2.37
CA VAL A 124 -31.35 -21.63 -1.02
C VAL A 124 -32.39 -22.01 0.02
N GLU A 125 -31.98 -22.80 0.99
CA GLU A 125 -32.74 -23.15 2.18
C GLU A 125 -32.02 -22.57 3.39
N ALA A 126 -32.62 -21.60 4.06
CA ALA A 126 -31.99 -20.93 5.21
C ALA A 126 -31.90 -21.85 6.45
N GLY A 127 -32.87 -22.76 6.60
CA GLY A 127 -33.01 -23.54 7.84
C GLY A 127 -33.54 -22.69 9.01
N PRO A 128 -33.56 -23.24 10.23
CA PRO A 128 -34.04 -22.54 11.41
C PRO A 128 -33.11 -21.42 11.86
N PHE A 129 -33.70 -20.40 12.47
CA PHE A 129 -32.98 -19.25 13.00
C PHE A 129 -32.51 -19.52 14.42
N TYR A 130 -31.21 -19.39 14.68
CA TYR A 130 -30.58 -19.65 15.97
C TYR A 130 -30.17 -18.37 16.70
N ARG A 131 -30.25 -18.41 18.04
CA ARG A 131 -29.73 -17.38 18.93
C ARG A 131 -28.69 -17.97 19.87
N VAL A 132 -27.78 -17.13 20.36
CA VAL A 132 -26.83 -17.53 21.39
C VAL A 132 -27.56 -17.61 22.74
N ALA A 133 -27.61 -18.80 23.33
CA ALA A 133 -28.20 -18.99 24.69
C ALA A 133 -27.25 -18.46 25.75
N SER A 134 -25.97 -18.85 25.68
CA SER A 134 -24.95 -18.41 26.61
C SER A 134 -23.56 -18.64 26.06
N VAL A 135 -22.64 -17.77 26.45
CA VAL A 135 -21.20 -17.96 26.26
C VAL A 135 -20.56 -18.21 27.62
N HIS A 136 -20.15 -19.44 27.85
CA HIS A 136 -19.48 -19.83 29.10
C HIS A 136 -17.97 -19.82 28.91
N VAL A 137 -17.28 -19.04 29.73
CA VAL A 137 -15.81 -18.98 29.76
C VAL A 137 -15.32 -19.58 31.06
N SER A 138 -14.39 -20.54 30.99
CA SER A 138 -13.87 -21.15 32.21
C SER A 138 -13.14 -20.12 33.07
N PRO A 139 -13.22 -20.24 34.41
CA PRO A 139 -12.52 -19.33 35.32
C PRO A 139 -11.03 -19.27 35.07
N GLU A 140 -10.41 -20.39 34.69
CA GLU A 140 -8.98 -20.51 34.38
C GLU A 140 -8.57 -19.64 33.19
N VAL A 141 -9.37 -19.61 32.12
CA VAL A 141 -9.13 -18.76 30.95
C VAL A 141 -9.27 -17.27 31.31
N ALA A 142 -10.29 -16.95 32.13
CA ALA A 142 -10.52 -15.58 32.55
C ALA A 142 -9.38 -15.05 33.42
N GLU A 143 -8.89 -15.84 34.39
CA GLU A 143 -7.73 -15.50 35.24
C GLU A 143 -6.43 -15.38 34.43
N ALA A 144 -6.20 -16.32 33.51
CA ALA A 144 -5.03 -16.31 32.62
C ALA A 144 -4.98 -15.08 31.73
N SER A 145 -6.11 -14.44 31.41
CA SER A 145 -6.22 -13.23 30.60
C SER A 145 -5.91 -11.93 31.38
N GLY A 146 -5.72 -11.99 32.69
CA GLY A 146 -5.32 -10.88 33.55
C GLY A 146 -6.27 -9.68 33.47
N LYS A 147 -5.71 -8.47 33.34
CA LYS A 147 -6.50 -7.21 33.26
C LYS A 147 -7.50 -7.14 32.10
N HIS A 148 -7.31 -7.93 31.06
CA HIS A 148 -8.21 -7.98 29.90
C HIS A 148 -9.39 -8.95 30.13
N GLY A 149 -9.24 -9.92 31.03
CA GLY A 149 -10.25 -10.97 31.30
C GLY A 149 -11.60 -10.42 31.73
N ALA A 150 -11.65 -9.47 32.66
CA ALA A 150 -12.90 -8.88 33.12
C ALA A 150 -13.70 -8.19 32.00
N LYS A 151 -13.02 -7.46 31.12
CA LYS A 151 -13.63 -6.77 29.95
C LYS A 151 -14.16 -7.79 28.93
N LEU A 152 -13.38 -8.81 28.64
CA LEU A 152 -13.77 -9.87 27.71
C LEU A 152 -14.92 -10.72 28.27
N LEU A 153 -14.94 -10.96 29.58
CA LEU A 153 -16.04 -11.68 30.24
C LEU A 153 -17.37 -10.90 30.16
N ALA A 154 -17.32 -9.57 30.35
CA ALA A 154 -18.48 -8.71 30.17
C ALA A 154 -18.96 -8.72 28.71
N TYR A 155 -18.04 -8.70 27.76
CA TYR A 155 -18.35 -8.79 26.33
C TYR A 155 -18.92 -10.17 25.95
N SER A 156 -18.39 -11.26 26.51
CA SER A 156 -18.91 -12.62 26.31
C SER A 156 -20.35 -12.73 26.80
N LYS A 157 -20.64 -12.22 27.98
CA LYS A 157 -22.01 -12.20 28.55
C LYS A 157 -22.98 -11.34 27.73
N ALA A 158 -22.48 -10.26 27.09
CA ALA A 158 -23.31 -9.43 26.23
C ALA A 158 -23.74 -10.13 24.94
N GLN A 159 -23.13 -11.28 24.60
CA GLN A 159 -23.57 -12.12 23.47
C GLN A 159 -24.81 -12.96 23.80
N ASP A 160 -25.15 -13.16 25.10
CA ASP A 160 -26.29 -13.95 25.49
C ASP A 160 -27.59 -13.32 24.94
N GLY A 161 -28.44 -14.13 24.28
CA GLY A 161 -29.65 -13.69 23.60
C GLY A 161 -29.44 -13.05 22.23
N SER A 162 -28.20 -12.77 21.83
CA SER A 162 -27.90 -12.21 20.51
C SER A 162 -28.16 -13.20 19.36
N THR A 163 -28.25 -12.68 18.14
CA THR A 163 -28.29 -13.52 16.94
C THR A 163 -27.00 -14.32 16.83
N TYR A 164 -27.11 -15.60 16.51
CA TYR A 164 -25.95 -16.43 16.23
C TYR A 164 -25.11 -15.85 15.07
N SER A 165 -23.81 -15.77 15.27
CA SER A 165 -22.84 -15.42 14.24
C SER A 165 -21.61 -16.31 14.41
N ALA A 166 -21.33 -17.13 13.41
CA ALA A 166 -20.16 -18.01 13.42
C ALA A 166 -18.86 -17.21 13.54
N LYS A 167 -18.75 -16.14 12.76
CA LYS A 167 -17.60 -15.22 12.78
C LYS A 167 -17.52 -14.41 14.07
N GLY A 168 -18.66 -14.00 14.63
CA GLY A 168 -18.73 -13.28 15.89
C GLY A 168 -18.16 -14.09 17.05
N LEU A 169 -18.57 -15.35 17.18
CA LEU A 169 -18.07 -16.28 18.19
C LEU A 169 -16.60 -16.66 17.96
N GLU A 170 -16.19 -16.84 16.71
CA GLU A 170 -14.79 -17.11 16.38
C GLU A 170 -13.87 -15.92 16.71
N ASN A 171 -14.30 -14.70 16.42
CA ASN A 171 -13.58 -13.49 16.81
C ASN A 171 -13.47 -13.37 18.34
N LEU A 172 -14.52 -13.76 19.08
CA LEU A 172 -14.49 -13.79 20.53
C LEU A 172 -13.47 -14.80 21.05
N ARG A 173 -13.43 -16.02 20.48
CA ARG A 173 -12.40 -17.02 20.78
C ARG A 173 -11.00 -16.46 20.54
N HIS A 174 -10.76 -15.85 19.39
CA HIS A 174 -9.47 -15.21 19.06
C HIS A 174 -9.09 -14.11 20.05
N ALA A 175 -10.05 -13.32 20.52
CA ALA A 175 -9.80 -12.29 21.53
C ALA A 175 -9.34 -12.90 22.87
N TRP A 176 -9.94 -14.03 23.28
CA TRP A 176 -9.52 -14.76 24.47
C TRP A 176 -8.13 -15.38 24.32
N VAL A 177 -7.85 -16.01 23.16
CA VAL A 177 -6.51 -16.52 22.84
C VAL A 177 -5.46 -15.41 22.92
N ALA A 178 -5.73 -14.26 22.30
CA ALA A 178 -4.82 -13.11 22.31
C ALA A 178 -4.58 -12.57 23.74
N ALA A 179 -5.64 -12.48 24.55
CA ALA A 179 -5.54 -11.98 25.93
C ALA A 179 -4.71 -12.90 26.83
N VAL A 180 -4.85 -14.23 26.67
CA VAL A 180 -4.05 -15.23 27.36
C VAL A 180 -2.59 -15.15 26.93
N GLN A 181 -2.31 -14.98 25.63
CA GLN A 181 -0.96 -14.87 25.11
C GLN A 181 -0.22 -13.59 25.55
N LEU A 182 -0.92 -12.46 25.70
CA LEU A 182 -0.34 -11.19 26.16
C LEU A 182 0.21 -11.27 27.59
N LYS A 183 -0.33 -12.13 28.46
CA LYS A 183 0.15 -12.33 29.83
C LYS A 183 1.35 -13.29 29.92
N ARG A 184 1.58 -14.09 28.88
CA ARG A 184 2.57 -15.20 28.85
C ARG A 184 4.05 -14.79 28.78
N GLY A 185 4.41 -13.56 29.02
CA GLY A 185 5.83 -13.13 29.13
C GLY A 185 6.59 -13.64 30.35
N GLY A 186 6.01 -14.54 31.17
CA GLY A 186 6.61 -15.13 32.38
C GLY A 186 6.48 -16.67 32.41
N GLU A 187 7.38 -17.32 33.13
CA GLU A 187 7.58 -18.78 33.30
C GLU A 187 6.41 -19.49 34.02
N ASP A 188 5.16 -19.38 33.59
CA ASP A 188 4.03 -20.01 34.26
C ASP A 188 3.62 -21.34 33.58
N SER A 189 3.34 -22.36 34.39
CA SER A 189 2.99 -23.74 33.99
C SER A 189 1.74 -23.87 33.10
N LEU A 190 0.92 -22.83 33.01
CA LEU A 190 -0.24 -22.74 32.10
C LEU A 190 0.15 -22.35 30.66
N ALA A 191 1.43 -22.14 30.40
CA ALA A 191 1.95 -21.70 29.11
C ALA A 191 1.73 -22.68 27.94
N HIS A 192 1.30 -23.88 28.21
CA HIS A 192 1.24 -24.98 27.24
C HIS A 192 -0.18 -25.37 26.83
N ARG A 193 -1.24 -24.84 27.48
CA ARG A 193 -2.62 -25.19 27.13
C ARG A 193 -3.18 -24.21 26.09
N SER A 194 -3.76 -24.72 25.01
CA SER A 194 -4.47 -23.91 24.00
C SER A 194 -5.88 -23.57 24.50
N VAL A 195 -6.37 -22.38 24.14
CA VAL A 195 -7.76 -22.00 24.38
C VAL A 195 -8.60 -22.53 23.23
N GLU A 196 -9.53 -23.41 23.55
CA GLU A 196 -10.46 -24.00 22.59
C GLU A 196 -11.89 -23.53 22.86
N SER A 197 -12.71 -23.61 21.83
CA SER A 197 -14.15 -23.41 21.98
C SER A 197 -14.90 -24.63 21.50
N SER A 198 -15.89 -25.04 22.28
CA SER A 198 -16.84 -26.06 21.88
C SER A 198 -18.23 -25.44 21.76
N ARG A 199 -18.93 -25.84 20.72
CA ARG A 199 -20.23 -25.29 20.36
C ARG A 199 -21.29 -26.37 20.30
N THR A 200 -22.39 -26.17 21.04
CA THR A 200 -23.50 -27.10 21.08
C THR A 200 -24.74 -26.42 20.49
N PHE A 201 -25.32 -27.04 19.47
CA PHE A 201 -26.58 -26.62 18.87
C PHE A 201 -27.73 -27.44 19.45
N ASP A 202 -28.74 -26.76 19.94
CA ASP A 202 -29.98 -27.35 20.38
C ASP A 202 -31.04 -27.14 19.27
N SER A 203 -31.39 -28.22 18.56
CA SER A 203 -32.31 -28.19 17.42
C SER A 203 -33.77 -28.03 17.85
N GLU A 204 -34.14 -28.29 19.07
CA GLU A 204 -35.53 -28.12 19.54
C GLU A 204 -35.79 -26.67 19.93
N THR A 205 -34.85 -26.05 20.62
CA THR A 205 -34.98 -24.66 21.08
C THR A 205 -34.36 -23.63 20.15
N HIS A 206 -33.61 -24.06 19.13
CA HIS A 206 -32.83 -23.23 18.23
C HIS A 206 -31.85 -22.30 18.96
N LEU A 207 -31.22 -22.82 20.00
CA LEU A 207 -30.25 -22.10 20.81
C LEU A 207 -28.86 -22.69 20.66
N VAL A 208 -27.85 -21.80 20.71
CA VAL A 208 -26.43 -22.18 20.66
C VAL A 208 -25.78 -21.86 21.99
N ARG A 209 -25.06 -22.84 22.53
CA ARG A 209 -24.20 -22.64 23.71
C ARG A 209 -22.75 -22.72 23.27
N GLU A 210 -21.98 -21.69 23.57
CA GLU A 210 -20.53 -21.65 23.34
C GLU A 210 -19.82 -21.82 24.66
N ARG A 211 -18.83 -22.72 24.70
CA ARG A 211 -17.97 -22.92 25.86
C ARG A 211 -16.53 -22.66 25.45
N ILE A 212 -15.85 -21.75 26.13
CA ILE A 212 -14.45 -21.40 25.95
C ILE A 212 -13.67 -21.88 27.16
N GLU A 213 -12.75 -22.80 26.95
CA GLU A 213 -11.97 -23.45 28.00
C GLU A 213 -10.55 -23.75 27.51
N PHE A 214 -9.66 -24.10 28.45
CA PHE A 214 -8.37 -24.65 28.03
C PHE A 214 -8.55 -26.06 27.49
N SER A 215 -7.85 -26.40 26.42
CA SER A 215 -7.77 -27.77 25.92
C SER A 215 -7.15 -28.67 26.98
N ASP A 216 -7.77 -29.81 27.21
CA ASP A 216 -7.22 -30.85 28.09
C ASP A 216 -6.08 -31.63 27.40
N ALA A 217 -6.00 -31.55 26.08
CA ALA A 217 -4.91 -32.15 25.34
C ALA A 217 -3.66 -31.27 25.46
N PRO A 218 -2.48 -31.82 25.78
CA PRO A 218 -1.25 -31.08 25.75
C PRO A 218 -1.00 -30.58 24.31
N PRO A 219 -0.51 -29.33 24.12
CA PRO A 219 -0.22 -28.82 22.81
C PRO A 219 0.87 -29.66 22.15
N TYR A 220 0.76 -29.84 20.84
CA TYR A 220 1.86 -30.42 20.09
C TYR A 220 3.11 -29.54 20.20
N VAL A 221 4.23 -30.14 20.54
CA VAL A 221 5.53 -29.47 20.59
C VAL A 221 6.23 -29.65 19.26
N VAL A 222 6.75 -28.59 18.67
CA VAL A 222 7.53 -28.67 17.45
C VAL A 222 8.78 -29.48 17.69
N ARG A 223 8.81 -30.70 17.18
CA ARG A 223 9.97 -31.61 17.28
C ARG A 223 11.04 -31.24 16.29
N ARG A 224 10.64 -30.98 15.04
CA ARG A 224 11.56 -30.73 13.94
C ARG A 224 10.97 -29.81 12.89
N ILE A 225 11.80 -28.90 12.36
CA ILE A 225 11.47 -28.07 11.22
C ILE A 225 12.46 -28.38 10.11
N GLU A 226 11.95 -28.84 8.98
CA GLU A 226 12.75 -29.17 7.79
C GLU A 226 12.39 -28.24 6.64
N PHE A 227 13.42 -27.74 5.96
CA PHE A 227 13.26 -27.02 4.71
C PHE A 227 13.81 -27.87 3.56
N ALA A 228 13.13 -27.84 2.43
CA ALA A 228 13.55 -28.53 1.21
C ALA A 228 13.44 -27.56 0.01
N GLY A 229 14.39 -27.67 -0.92
CA GLY A 229 14.40 -26.86 -2.14
C GLY A 229 15.19 -25.54 -2.04
N GLN A 230 15.79 -25.26 -0.87
CA GLN A 230 16.77 -24.20 -0.74
C GLN A 230 18.14 -24.67 -1.27
N HIS A 231 18.81 -23.81 -2.01
CA HIS A 231 20.16 -24.05 -2.53
C HIS A 231 21.14 -22.95 -2.15
N ARG A 232 20.65 -21.71 -2.07
CA ARG A 232 21.44 -20.50 -1.84
C ARG A 232 21.21 -19.89 -0.47
N PHE A 233 19.98 -20.03 0.06
CA PHE A 233 19.64 -19.50 1.37
C PHE A 233 19.98 -20.48 2.48
N SER A 234 20.58 -19.96 3.55
CA SER A 234 20.93 -20.79 4.70
C SER A 234 19.67 -21.25 5.46
N ASP A 235 19.71 -22.45 6.04
CA ASP A 235 18.67 -22.95 6.94
C ASP A 235 18.41 -21.97 8.10
N ARG A 236 19.46 -21.32 8.59
CA ARG A 236 19.40 -20.30 9.64
C ARG A 236 18.56 -19.08 9.21
N TYR A 237 18.67 -18.64 7.95
CA TYR A 237 17.88 -17.55 7.40
C TYR A 237 16.38 -17.89 7.40
N LEU A 238 16.03 -19.10 6.92
CA LEU A 238 14.65 -19.58 6.85
C LEU A 238 14.04 -19.72 8.24
N ARG A 239 14.77 -20.34 9.19
CA ARG A 239 14.33 -20.51 10.59
C ARG A 239 14.05 -19.18 11.29
N ARG A 240 14.88 -18.17 11.06
CA ARG A 240 14.68 -16.83 11.64
C ARG A 240 13.39 -16.19 11.14
N ARG A 241 13.03 -16.42 9.87
CA ARG A 241 11.85 -15.83 9.23
C ARG A 241 10.55 -16.55 9.56
N ILE A 242 10.60 -17.88 9.72
CA ILE A 242 9.39 -18.66 9.96
C ILE A 242 8.77 -18.37 11.34
N GLY A 243 9.57 -18.04 12.34
CA GLY A 243 9.10 -17.67 13.68
C GLY A 243 8.66 -18.84 14.55
N LEU A 244 8.75 -20.08 14.06
CA LEU A 244 8.63 -21.28 14.86
C LEU A 244 10.00 -21.71 15.38
N ARG A 245 10.03 -22.36 16.54
CA ARG A 245 11.24 -22.95 17.12
C ARG A 245 10.97 -24.37 17.58
N GLU A 246 11.92 -25.24 17.35
CA GLU A 246 11.90 -26.59 17.90
C GLU A 246 11.90 -26.54 19.42
N GLY A 247 11.15 -27.43 20.05
CA GLY A 247 10.92 -27.45 21.50
C GLY A 247 9.85 -26.49 22.01
N GLN A 248 9.22 -25.68 21.14
CA GLN A 248 8.11 -24.80 21.51
C GLN A 248 6.76 -25.37 21.07
N PRO A 249 5.64 -24.95 21.69
CA PRO A 249 4.31 -25.33 21.23
C PRO A 249 4.11 -24.95 19.75
N PHE A 250 3.49 -25.84 19.01
CA PHE A 250 3.15 -25.60 17.60
C PHE A 250 2.04 -24.55 17.52
N ASP A 251 2.28 -23.49 16.75
CA ASP A 251 1.35 -22.40 16.48
C ASP A 251 1.17 -22.27 14.96
N GLU A 252 -0.01 -22.65 14.45
CA GLU A 252 -0.34 -22.59 13.02
C GLU A 252 -0.34 -21.13 12.50
N HIS A 253 -0.82 -20.18 13.30
CA HIS A 253 -0.82 -18.77 12.92
C HIS A 253 0.60 -18.19 12.84
N ALA A 254 1.49 -18.62 13.75
CA ALA A 254 2.90 -18.23 13.68
C ALA A 254 3.56 -18.80 12.42
N LEU A 255 3.21 -20.03 12.03
CA LEU A 255 3.65 -20.66 10.79
C LEU A 255 3.15 -19.90 9.58
N GLU A 256 1.84 -19.61 9.45
CA GLU A 256 1.26 -18.86 8.33
C GLU A 256 1.86 -17.45 8.22
N ALA A 257 2.01 -16.76 9.32
CA ALA A 257 2.67 -15.46 9.36
C ALA A 257 4.15 -15.55 8.93
N GLY A 258 4.83 -16.63 9.28
CA GLY A 258 6.20 -16.92 8.88
C GLY A 258 6.32 -17.16 7.37
N LEU A 259 5.44 -17.96 6.80
CA LEU A 259 5.37 -18.22 5.36
C LEU A 259 5.09 -16.94 4.58
N ALA A 260 4.18 -16.12 5.08
CA ALA A 260 3.89 -14.81 4.49
C ALA A 260 5.10 -13.86 4.56
N ARG A 261 5.89 -13.90 5.64
CA ARG A 261 7.16 -13.15 5.74
C ARG A 261 8.17 -13.61 4.70
N LEU A 262 8.36 -14.93 4.53
CA LEU A 262 9.25 -15.46 3.51
C LEU A 262 8.82 -15.06 2.10
N THR A 263 7.55 -15.18 1.77
CA THR A 263 7.01 -14.77 0.46
C THR A 263 7.22 -13.27 0.20
N ARG A 264 7.00 -12.43 1.21
CA ARG A 264 7.18 -10.96 1.08
C ARG A 264 8.61 -10.53 0.81
N THR A 265 9.61 -11.35 1.10
CA THR A 265 11.01 -11.01 0.75
C THR A 265 11.23 -10.93 -0.76
N GLY A 266 10.39 -11.58 -1.56
CA GLY A 266 10.53 -11.66 -3.00
C GLY A 266 11.66 -12.60 -3.48
N TYR A 267 12.36 -13.28 -2.55
CA TYR A 267 13.40 -14.25 -2.88
C TYR A 267 12.87 -15.68 -3.07
N PHE A 268 11.63 -15.91 -2.64
CA PHE A 268 10.93 -17.18 -2.79
C PHE A 268 9.64 -16.97 -3.57
N HIS A 269 9.31 -17.94 -4.41
CA HIS A 269 7.98 -18.00 -4.99
C HIS A 269 6.94 -18.18 -3.90
N GLN A 270 5.68 -17.86 -4.20
CA GLN A 270 4.59 -18.00 -3.24
C GLN A 270 4.53 -19.43 -2.70
N ILE A 271 4.72 -19.57 -1.39
CA ILE A 271 4.62 -20.86 -0.70
C ILE A 271 3.13 -21.17 -0.50
N LYS A 272 2.66 -22.27 -1.11
CA LYS A 272 1.27 -22.71 -1.04
C LYS A 272 1.06 -23.68 0.13
N LYS A 273 -0.20 -23.93 0.50
CA LYS A 273 -0.53 -24.93 1.53
C LYS A 273 0.00 -26.34 1.20
N GLU A 274 0.07 -26.69 -0.08
CA GLU A 274 0.59 -27.96 -0.58
C GLU A 274 2.10 -28.13 -0.36
N ASP A 275 2.82 -27.04 -0.20
CA ASP A 275 4.27 -27.01 0.05
C ASP A 275 4.61 -27.20 1.54
N VAL A 276 3.58 -27.16 2.41
CA VAL A 276 3.74 -27.28 3.86
C VAL A 276 3.09 -28.58 4.32
N ARG A 277 3.86 -29.41 5.02
CA ARG A 277 3.37 -30.65 5.63
C ARG A 277 3.63 -30.60 7.11
N VAL A 278 2.56 -30.69 7.90
CA VAL A 278 2.61 -30.85 9.35
C VAL A 278 2.20 -32.29 9.66
N ARG A 279 3.07 -33.03 10.29
CA ARG A 279 2.80 -34.38 10.78
C ARG A 279 2.78 -34.37 12.29
N THR A 280 1.65 -34.70 12.87
CA THR A 280 1.47 -34.81 14.33
C THR A 280 1.59 -36.26 14.76
N ASP A 281 2.18 -36.44 15.92
CA ASP A 281 2.23 -37.72 16.61
C ASP A 281 1.44 -37.57 17.91
N ASP A 282 0.28 -38.22 17.98
CA ASP A 282 -0.65 -38.14 19.11
C ASP A 282 -0.14 -38.84 20.37
N ILE A 283 0.81 -39.77 20.23
CA ILE A 283 1.38 -40.50 21.37
C ILE A 283 2.43 -39.65 22.09
N THR A 284 3.27 -38.97 21.32
CA THR A 284 4.36 -38.15 21.85
C THR A 284 3.99 -36.69 21.94
N HIS A 285 2.80 -36.27 21.47
CA HIS A 285 2.34 -34.90 21.32
C HIS A 285 3.37 -34.01 20.64
N THR A 286 3.96 -34.49 19.53
CA THR A 286 4.94 -33.74 18.76
C THR A 286 4.46 -33.45 17.35
N ALA A 287 4.96 -32.35 16.77
CA ALA A 287 4.69 -31.93 15.41
C ALA A 287 5.99 -31.80 14.61
N ASP A 288 6.07 -32.47 13.46
CA ASP A 288 7.13 -32.29 12.47
C ASP A 288 6.61 -31.39 11.36
N VAL A 289 7.32 -30.29 11.08
CA VAL A 289 6.96 -29.32 10.07
C VAL A 289 7.96 -29.39 8.92
N SER A 290 7.49 -29.79 7.74
CA SER A 290 8.30 -29.81 6.52
C SER A 290 7.79 -28.75 5.55
N ILE A 291 8.67 -27.86 5.12
CA ILE A 291 8.36 -26.73 4.26
C ILE A 291 9.18 -26.83 2.98
N ARG A 292 8.51 -26.95 1.84
CA ARG A 292 9.18 -26.88 0.55
C ARG A 292 9.21 -25.43 0.09
N VAL A 293 10.40 -24.89 -0.16
CA VAL A 293 10.62 -23.55 -0.70
C VAL A 293 11.13 -23.66 -2.13
N SER A 294 10.75 -22.71 -2.97
CA SER A 294 11.27 -22.56 -4.32
C SER A 294 11.88 -21.16 -4.44
N GLU A 295 13.18 -21.11 -4.70
CA GLU A 295 13.92 -19.85 -4.79
C GLU A 295 13.61 -19.13 -6.10
N ALA A 296 13.25 -17.84 -6.03
CA ALA A 296 13.02 -16.98 -7.19
C ALA A 296 14.32 -16.41 -7.77
N GLY A 297 15.42 -16.48 -7.01
CA GLY A 297 16.75 -16.02 -7.41
C GLY A 297 17.35 -15.04 -6.41
N GLN A 298 18.66 -14.81 -6.49
CA GLN A 298 19.39 -13.83 -5.67
C GLN A 298 19.39 -12.43 -6.28
N GLN A 299 19.07 -12.34 -7.55
CA GLN A 299 19.15 -11.09 -8.32
C GLN A 299 17.75 -10.62 -8.67
N ARG A 300 17.53 -9.34 -8.52
CA ARG A 300 16.27 -8.71 -8.89
C ARG A 300 16.54 -7.39 -9.58
N ALA A 301 16.00 -7.22 -10.77
CA ALA A 301 15.91 -5.94 -11.43
C ALA A 301 14.49 -5.39 -11.23
N SER A 302 14.38 -4.11 -10.97
CA SER A 302 13.10 -3.40 -10.89
C SER A 302 13.19 -2.08 -11.63
N PHE A 303 12.06 -1.63 -12.14
CA PHE A 303 11.91 -0.37 -12.84
C PHE A 303 11.01 0.55 -12.03
N SER A 304 11.36 1.81 -11.97
CA SER A 304 10.60 2.87 -11.32
C SER A 304 10.42 4.03 -12.30
N GLY A 305 9.54 4.94 -11.96
CA GLY A 305 9.40 6.17 -12.71
C GLY A 305 8.11 6.89 -12.38
N GLY A 306 8.01 8.11 -12.85
CA GLY A 306 6.84 8.94 -12.64
C GLY A 306 7.09 10.40 -12.87
N VAL A 307 6.09 11.20 -12.51
CA VAL A 307 6.19 12.64 -12.49
C VAL A 307 6.27 13.07 -11.03
N GLY A 308 7.38 13.63 -10.65
CA GLY A 308 7.65 14.08 -9.28
C GLY A 308 7.87 15.58 -9.18
N GLN A 309 8.42 15.97 -8.05
CA GLN A 309 8.77 17.36 -7.74
C GLN A 309 9.66 18.02 -8.81
N PHE A 310 10.54 17.26 -9.46
CA PHE A 310 11.51 17.74 -10.46
C PHE A 310 11.27 17.10 -11.85
N GLY A 311 10.00 17.04 -12.28
CA GLY A 311 9.62 16.52 -13.58
C GLY A 311 9.50 14.99 -13.63
N SER A 312 9.49 14.46 -14.85
CA SER A 312 9.38 13.01 -15.10
C SER A 312 10.73 12.31 -14.94
N THR A 313 10.73 11.16 -14.27
CA THR A 313 11.91 10.32 -14.08
C THR A 313 11.62 8.88 -14.51
N LEU A 314 12.65 8.18 -14.93
CA LEU A 314 12.68 6.74 -15.11
C LEU A 314 13.85 6.19 -14.32
N GLY A 315 13.64 5.10 -13.63
CA GLY A 315 14.63 4.46 -12.80
C GLY A 315 14.77 2.98 -13.09
N ILE A 316 15.98 2.50 -12.84
CA ILE A 316 16.29 1.08 -12.79
C ILE A 316 17.01 0.81 -11.47
N ALA A 317 16.57 -0.21 -10.76
CA ALA A 317 17.26 -0.67 -9.58
C ALA A 317 17.63 -2.15 -9.75
N TYR A 318 18.83 -2.48 -9.32
CA TYR A 318 19.33 -3.83 -9.27
C TYR A 318 19.63 -4.19 -7.82
N ALA A 319 19.14 -5.33 -7.39
CA ALA A 319 19.33 -5.84 -6.05
C ALA A 319 19.98 -7.23 -6.10
N LEU A 320 20.99 -7.43 -5.28
CA LEU A 320 21.73 -8.67 -5.15
C LEU A 320 21.73 -9.11 -3.68
N PHE A 321 21.15 -10.26 -3.41
CA PHE A 321 21.05 -10.80 -2.06
C PHE A 321 22.18 -11.77 -1.74
N ASP A 322 22.72 -11.69 -0.53
CA ASP A 322 23.66 -12.66 0.10
C ASP A 322 24.95 -12.90 -0.68
N LEU A 323 25.50 -11.84 -1.31
CA LEU A 323 26.78 -11.92 -2.02
C LEU A 323 27.94 -12.28 -1.09
N LEU A 324 27.94 -11.70 0.13
CA LEU A 324 28.98 -11.89 1.15
C LEU A 324 28.62 -13.01 2.14
N GLN A 325 27.56 -13.76 1.91
CA GLN A 325 27.05 -14.84 2.78
C GLN A 325 26.72 -14.39 4.22
N ARG A 326 26.20 -13.15 4.36
CA ARG A 326 25.81 -12.53 5.65
C ARG A 326 24.37 -12.09 5.68
N GLU A 327 23.54 -12.59 4.72
CA GLU A 327 22.13 -12.23 4.57
C GLU A 327 21.94 -10.74 4.27
N GLU A 328 22.92 -10.11 3.61
CA GLU A 328 22.87 -8.71 3.19
C GLU A 328 22.18 -8.55 1.82
N LEU A 329 21.64 -7.36 1.61
CA LEU A 329 21.08 -6.92 0.34
C LEU A 329 21.91 -5.77 -0.20
N LEU A 330 22.60 -5.99 -1.31
CA LEU A 330 23.25 -4.94 -2.06
C LEU A 330 22.28 -4.37 -3.09
N THR A 331 22.22 -3.06 -3.20
CA THR A 331 21.36 -2.37 -4.18
C THR A 331 22.16 -1.35 -4.96
N ALA A 332 21.88 -1.26 -6.25
CA ALA A 332 22.34 -0.19 -7.11
C ALA A 332 21.11 0.39 -7.83
N GLN A 333 20.92 1.69 -7.72
CA GLN A 333 19.77 2.39 -8.29
C GLN A 333 20.26 3.56 -9.12
N LEU A 334 19.65 3.74 -10.27
CA LEU A 334 19.84 4.87 -11.17
C LEU A 334 18.45 5.41 -11.54
N ASP A 335 18.17 6.63 -11.13
CA ASP A 335 16.96 7.36 -11.53
C ASP A 335 17.35 8.58 -12.36
N GLY A 336 16.79 8.71 -13.54
CA GLY A 336 17.13 9.77 -14.48
C GLY A 336 15.93 10.43 -15.11
N GLY A 337 16.01 11.72 -15.33
CA GLY A 337 15.00 12.53 -16.02
C GLY A 337 15.58 13.84 -16.55
N PRO A 338 14.74 14.66 -17.21
CA PRO A 338 15.19 15.95 -17.73
C PRO A 338 15.71 16.91 -16.66
N GLU A 339 15.21 16.77 -15.43
CA GLU A 339 15.49 17.70 -14.32
C GLU A 339 16.26 17.07 -13.16
N SER A 340 16.43 15.74 -13.15
CA SER A 340 17.14 15.03 -12.09
C SER A 340 17.92 13.84 -12.61
N LEU A 341 19.01 13.54 -11.93
CA LEU A 341 19.78 12.30 -12.09
C LEU A 341 20.26 11.89 -10.70
N GLU A 342 19.91 10.69 -10.28
CA GLU A 342 20.30 10.15 -8.98
C GLU A 342 20.92 8.76 -9.14
N VAL A 343 22.04 8.55 -8.49
CA VAL A 343 22.71 7.25 -8.37
C VAL A 343 22.81 6.92 -6.90
N VAL A 344 22.35 5.73 -6.52
CA VAL A 344 22.42 5.24 -5.14
C VAL A 344 23.02 3.85 -5.11
N LEU A 345 24.02 3.64 -4.28
CA LEU A 345 24.54 2.33 -3.92
C LEU A 345 24.23 2.06 -2.46
N GLY A 346 23.55 0.96 -2.18
CA GLY A 346 23.06 0.63 -0.83
C GLY A 346 23.45 -0.77 -0.39
N LEU A 347 23.59 -0.90 0.92
CA LEU A 347 23.79 -2.16 1.65
C LEU A 347 22.77 -2.22 2.79
N VAL A 348 21.97 -3.25 2.83
CA VAL A 348 21.02 -3.50 3.93
C VAL A 348 21.39 -4.82 4.60
N MET A 349 21.57 -4.78 5.91
CA MET A 349 21.84 -5.94 6.75
C MET A 349 20.67 -6.17 7.71
N GLU A 350 19.94 -7.25 7.52
CA GLU A 350 18.86 -7.63 8.41
C GLU A 350 19.38 -8.43 9.60
N GLY A 351 18.76 -8.24 10.77
CA GLY A 351 19.18 -8.91 11.99
C GLY A 351 20.57 -8.44 12.48
N PHE A 352 20.90 -7.18 12.20
CA PHE A 352 22.18 -6.59 12.58
C PHE A 352 22.47 -6.77 14.07
N LEU A 353 23.68 -7.22 14.39
CA LEU A 353 24.11 -7.59 15.75
C LEU A 353 23.20 -8.61 16.46
N GLY A 354 22.53 -9.51 15.70
CA GLY A 354 21.64 -10.50 16.26
C GLY A 354 20.27 -9.96 16.72
N SER A 355 20.01 -8.65 16.51
CA SER A 355 18.74 -8.01 16.82
C SER A 355 17.66 -8.32 15.78
N ARG A 356 16.40 -7.91 16.04
CA ARG A 356 15.33 -7.92 15.05
C ARG A 356 15.38 -6.71 14.10
N GLY A 357 16.29 -5.79 14.33
CA GLY A 357 16.45 -4.58 13.55
C GLY A 357 17.28 -4.79 12.28
N SER A 358 17.19 -3.85 11.36
CA SER A 358 17.97 -3.78 10.13
C SER A 358 18.83 -2.53 10.10
N LEU A 359 20.06 -2.66 9.60
CA LEU A 359 20.96 -1.53 9.32
C LEU A 359 21.03 -1.34 7.81
N ALA A 360 20.78 -0.12 7.35
CA ALA A 360 20.93 0.28 5.95
C ALA A 360 22.02 1.35 5.84
N ILE A 361 22.94 1.18 4.91
CA ILE A 361 23.97 2.16 4.58
C ILE A 361 23.88 2.42 3.09
N SER A 362 23.93 3.67 2.66
CA SER A 362 23.97 4.02 1.24
C SER A 362 24.90 5.21 0.99
N VAL A 363 25.41 5.25 -0.23
CA VAL A 363 26.09 6.41 -0.80
C VAL A 363 25.34 6.86 -2.04
N PHE A 364 25.29 8.14 -2.28
CA PHE A 364 24.53 8.70 -3.38
C PHE A 364 25.23 9.89 -4.04
N ASP A 365 24.93 10.09 -5.31
CA ASP A 365 25.18 11.32 -6.08
C ASP A 365 23.87 11.72 -6.76
N ASN A 366 23.42 12.92 -6.49
CA ASN A 366 22.14 13.45 -7.00
C ASN A 366 22.38 14.80 -7.68
N VAL A 367 21.98 14.91 -8.93
CA VAL A 367 22.04 16.15 -9.71
C VAL A 367 20.63 16.63 -9.99
N LEU A 368 20.31 17.84 -9.55
CA LEU A 368 19.02 18.49 -9.80
C LEU A 368 19.19 19.69 -10.74
N ARG A 369 18.27 19.81 -11.69
CA ARG A 369 18.21 20.90 -12.70
C ARG A 369 16.76 21.33 -12.90
N PRO A 370 16.10 21.89 -11.87
CA PRO A 370 14.67 22.19 -11.94
C PRO A 370 14.40 23.23 -13.02
N ARG A 371 13.36 22.96 -13.81
CA ARG A 371 12.83 23.85 -14.85
C ARG A 371 11.42 24.27 -14.47
N PHE A 372 11.27 25.51 -14.12
CA PHE A 372 9.94 26.05 -13.81
C PHE A 372 9.32 26.57 -15.11
N ALA A 373 8.19 26.01 -15.46
CA ALA A 373 7.57 26.01 -16.79
C ALA A 373 7.29 27.37 -17.45
N SER A 374 7.50 28.51 -16.81
CA SER A 374 6.86 29.71 -17.34
C SER A 374 7.75 30.86 -17.81
N THR A 375 9.01 30.98 -17.37
CA THR A 375 9.67 32.27 -17.60
C THR A 375 11.17 32.27 -17.86
N VAL A 376 11.89 31.19 -17.59
CA VAL A 376 13.34 31.14 -17.77
C VAL A 376 13.70 30.03 -18.78
N LYS A 377 14.42 30.40 -19.85
CA LYS A 377 15.00 29.41 -20.77
C LYS A 377 16.16 28.69 -20.07
N GLY A 378 15.95 27.43 -19.70
CA GLY A 378 16.94 26.59 -19.05
C GLY A 378 16.59 26.23 -17.60
N PRO A 379 17.46 25.50 -16.88
CA PRO A 379 17.25 25.19 -15.48
C PRO A 379 17.40 26.44 -14.62
N PHE A 380 16.57 26.54 -13.57
CA PHE A 380 16.60 27.65 -12.61
C PHE A 380 17.90 27.64 -11.79
N TYR A 381 18.34 26.44 -11.39
CA TYR A 381 19.65 26.20 -10.82
C TYR A 381 20.12 24.79 -11.19
N LYS A 382 21.40 24.52 -11.02
CA LYS A 382 21.97 23.18 -11.02
C LYS A 382 22.52 22.92 -9.64
N SER A 383 22.04 21.89 -8.98
CA SER A 383 22.53 21.43 -7.67
C SER A 383 23.08 20.03 -7.82
N GLN A 384 24.30 19.80 -7.35
CA GLN A 384 24.87 18.47 -7.22
C GLN A 384 25.11 18.19 -5.75
N SER A 385 24.56 17.10 -5.27
CA SER A 385 24.65 16.66 -3.88
C SER A 385 25.19 15.24 -3.82
N GLU A 386 26.33 15.08 -3.21
CA GLU A 386 26.96 13.79 -2.92
C GLU A 386 26.92 13.51 -1.41
N GLY A 387 26.73 12.25 -1.03
CA GLY A 387 26.63 11.97 0.39
C GLY A 387 26.48 10.51 0.76
N MET A 388 26.26 10.30 2.04
CA MET A 388 26.01 9.00 2.62
C MET A 388 24.87 9.04 3.62
N ASN A 389 24.15 7.91 3.72
CA ASN A 389 23.12 7.69 4.72
C ASN A 389 23.44 6.40 5.49
N ALA A 390 23.17 6.41 6.79
CA ALA A 390 23.19 5.22 7.63
C ALA A 390 21.94 5.24 8.51
N GLY A 391 21.13 4.20 8.43
CA GLY A 391 19.87 4.11 9.15
C GLY A 391 19.71 2.76 9.84
N TRP A 392 19.24 2.79 11.07
CA TRP A 392 18.87 1.60 11.82
C TRP A 392 17.38 1.62 12.08
N SER A 393 16.68 0.55 11.67
CA SER A 393 15.24 0.38 11.84
C SER A 393 14.97 -0.82 12.74
N TYR A 394 14.05 -0.67 13.69
CA TYR A 394 13.69 -1.71 14.65
C TYR A 394 12.17 -1.91 14.69
N PRO A 395 11.65 -3.13 14.44
CA PRO A 395 10.24 -3.46 14.58
C PRO A 395 9.89 -3.59 16.07
N VAL A 396 9.14 -2.62 16.58
CA VAL A 396 8.68 -2.59 17.98
C VAL A 396 7.53 -3.54 18.19
N THR A 397 6.56 -3.50 17.28
CA THR A 397 5.40 -4.42 17.24
C THR A 397 5.34 -5.15 15.89
N ARG A 398 4.23 -5.83 15.60
CA ARG A 398 3.99 -6.42 14.27
C ARG A 398 3.69 -5.37 13.21
N THR A 399 3.18 -4.23 13.63
CA THR A 399 2.73 -3.13 12.78
C THR A 399 3.58 -1.87 12.91
N ASP A 400 4.34 -1.73 13.99
CA ASP A 400 5.08 -0.51 14.28
C ASP A 400 6.58 -0.71 14.20
N SER A 401 7.27 0.21 13.55
CA SER A 401 8.72 0.28 13.48
C SER A 401 9.22 1.68 13.82
N LEU A 402 10.37 1.73 14.50
CA LEU A 402 11.11 2.95 14.76
C LEU A 402 12.40 2.93 13.95
N ALA A 403 12.82 4.10 13.47
CA ALA A 403 14.05 4.27 12.73
C ALA A 403 14.85 5.45 13.26
N VAL A 404 16.16 5.30 13.28
CA VAL A 404 17.12 6.38 13.50
C VAL A 404 18.03 6.44 12.28
N ASN A 405 18.14 7.61 11.68
CA ASN A 405 18.91 7.81 10.46
C ASN A 405 19.95 8.91 10.70
N TYR A 406 21.15 8.70 10.21
CA TYR A 406 22.17 9.73 10.07
C TYR A 406 22.43 9.93 8.59
N SER A 407 22.50 11.18 8.15
CA SER A 407 22.87 11.55 6.80
C SER A 407 23.94 12.63 6.79
N PHE A 408 24.88 12.47 5.87
CA PHE A 408 25.86 13.48 5.56
C PHE A 408 25.84 13.75 4.06
N SER A 409 25.77 15.01 3.66
CA SER A 409 25.85 15.39 2.26
C SER A 409 26.64 16.68 2.06
N ARG A 410 27.24 16.82 0.89
CA ARG A 410 27.83 18.04 0.40
C ARG A 410 27.12 18.44 -0.87
N THR A 411 26.64 19.67 -0.92
CA THR A 411 25.84 20.19 -2.03
C THR A 411 26.53 21.42 -2.64
N ASN A 412 26.77 21.36 -3.94
CA ASN A 412 27.23 22.50 -4.73
C ASN A 412 26.07 22.99 -5.60
N THR A 413 25.79 24.29 -5.57
CA THR A 413 24.69 24.87 -6.34
C THR A 413 25.20 25.98 -7.25
N ASP A 414 24.93 25.84 -8.55
CA ASP A 414 25.17 26.85 -9.57
C ASP A 414 23.86 27.45 -10.03
N TYR A 415 23.76 28.77 -9.99
CA TYR A 415 22.57 29.48 -10.48
C TYR A 415 22.79 29.94 -11.92
N SER A 416 21.81 29.68 -12.78
CA SER A 416 21.88 30.00 -14.21
C SER A 416 21.59 31.48 -14.56
N PHE A 417 21.31 32.30 -13.54
CA PHE A 417 21.06 33.72 -13.71
C PHE A 417 21.91 34.56 -12.76
N VAL A 418 22.25 35.76 -13.19
CA VAL A 418 22.97 36.72 -12.33
C VAL A 418 21.97 37.24 -11.30
N LEU A 419 22.13 36.77 -10.06
CA LEU A 419 21.39 37.31 -8.94
C LEU A 419 21.88 38.72 -8.67
N PRO A 420 21.01 39.74 -8.70
CA PRO A 420 21.41 41.06 -8.25
C PRO A 420 21.78 41.03 -6.76
N PRO A 421 22.73 41.86 -6.32
CA PRO A 421 23.29 41.82 -4.97
C PRO A 421 22.25 42.05 -3.84
N ASN A 422 21.03 42.42 -4.18
CA ASN A 422 19.97 42.78 -3.23
C ASN A 422 18.74 41.85 -3.30
N LEU A 423 18.87 40.60 -3.73
CA LEU A 423 17.78 39.66 -3.65
C LEU A 423 17.47 39.37 -2.18
N ALA A 424 16.65 40.22 -1.59
CA ALA A 424 16.03 40.03 -0.28
C ALA A 424 16.99 39.51 0.81
N GLY A 425 18.19 40.07 0.91
CA GLY A 425 19.14 39.71 1.97
C GLY A 425 19.95 38.43 1.75
N LEU A 426 19.79 37.76 0.61
CA LEU A 426 20.69 36.66 0.21
C LEU A 426 21.91 37.26 -0.47
N ALA A 427 23.07 37.23 0.18
CA ALA A 427 24.31 37.57 -0.49
C ALA A 427 24.58 36.56 -1.62
N ALA A 428 25.04 37.02 -2.77
CA ALA A 428 25.41 36.13 -3.90
C ALA A 428 26.50 35.12 -3.50
N SER A 429 27.31 35.43 -2.49
CA SER A 429 28.28 34.53 -1.87
C SER A 429 27.62 33.35 -1.16
N ASP A 430 26.49 33.56 -0.48
CA ASP A 430 25.79 32.51 0.29
C ASP A 430 25.05 31.53 -0.65
N LEU A 431 24.72 32.00 -1.85
CA LEU A 431 24.05 31.18 -2.87
C LEU A 431 25.03 30.32 -3.68
N ARG A 432 26.31 30.69 -3.77
CA ARG A 432 27.36 29.97 -4.49
C ARG A 432 28.27 29.11 -3.61
N ALA A 433 28.18 29.30 -2.29
CA ALA A 433 28.98 28.50 -1.36
C ALA A 433 28.50 27.05 -1.38
N GLY A 434 29.45 26.11 -1.47
CA GLY A 434 29.17 24.71 -1.21
C GLY A 434 28.63 24.56 0.22
N THR A 435 27.51 23.89 0.38
CA THR A 435 26.90 23.62 1.68
C THR A 435 27.16 22.19 2.09
N SER A 436 27.33 21.96 3.37
CA SER A 436 27.36 20.62 3.94
C SER A 436 26.23 20.45 4.94
N SER A 437 25.54 19.33 4.84
CA SER A 437 24.46 18.94 5.75
C SER A 437 24.90 17.70 6.52
N SER A 438 24.81 17.77 7.83
CA SER A 438 24.96 16.61 8.71
C SER A 438 23.70 16.55 9.56
N ALA A 439 22.91 15.50 9.38
CA ALA A 439 21.57 15.42 9.96
C ALA A 439 21.32 14.10 10.69
N ILE A 440 20.54 14.18 11.77
CA ILE A 440 19.92 13.03 12.43
C ILE A 440 18.43 13.08 12.19
N GLY A 441 17.86 11.92 11.82
CA GLY A 441 16.42 11.72 11.65
C GLY A 441 15.87 10.65 12.56
N LEU A 442 14.63 10.86 12.99
CA LEU A 442 13.82 9.90 13.73
C LEU A 442 12.57 9.59 12.89
N GLY A 443 12.33 8.32 12.65
CA GLY A 443 11.18 7.83 11.92
C GLY A 443 10.32 6.91 12.77
N TRP A 444 9.02 7.01 12.62
CA TRP A 444 8.05 6.03 13.09
C TRP A 444 7.13 5.67 11.94
N THR A 445 6.90 4.37 11.76
CA THR A 445 5.99 3.85 10.75
C THR A 445 5.05 2.86 11.41
N HIS A 446 3.76 3.08 11.24
CA HIS A 446 2.69 2.12 11.50
C HIS A 446 2.19 1.57 10.17
N ASP A 447 2.18 0.24 9.99
CA ASP A 447 1.69 -0.43 8.78
C ASP A 447 0.83 -1.63 9.16
N ALA A 448 -0.48 -1.47 9.03
CA ALA A 448 -1.49 -2.51 9.26
C ALA A 448 -2.03 -3.11 7.95
N GLY A 449 -1.36 -2.90 6.81
CA GLY A 449 -1.72 -3.42 5.49
C GLY A 449 -2.75 -2.56 4.77
N SER A 450 -3.92 -2.30 5.34
CA SER A 450 -4.93 -1.38 4.79
C SER A 450 -4.76 0.07 5.26
N GLU A 451 -3.91 0.28 6.24
CA GLU A 451 -3.64 1.58 6.85
C GLU A 451 -2.14 1.73 7.10
N ARG A 452 -1.60 2.87 6.71
CA ARG A 452 -0.20 3.22 6.91
C ARG A 452 -0.08 4.66 7.40
N LEU A 453 0.72 4.85 8.45
CA LEU A 453 1.11 6.17 8.94
C LEU A 453 2.64 6.20 9.03
N SER A 454 3.27 7.21 8.46
CA SER A 454 4.69 7.46 8.62
C SER A 454 4.93 8.88 9.09
N VAL A 455 5.82 9.02 10.06
CA VAL A 455 6.25 10.30 10.62
C VAL A 455 7.76 10.31 10.62
N ASN A 456 8.37 11.25 9.91
CA ASN A 456 9.82 11.38 9.79
C ASN A 456 10.24 12.80 10.12
N ASN A 457 11.02 12.95 11.18
CA ASN A 457 11.54 14.22 11.64
C ASN A 457 13.07 14.19 11.57
N SER A 458 13.69 15.27 11.13
CA SER A 458 15.14 15.39 11.09
C SER A 458 15.60 16.78 11.46
N ILE A 459 16.81 16.84 12.03
CA ILE A 459 17.52 18.08 12.33
C ILE A 459 18.91 17.99 11.72
N SER A 460 19.31 19.05 11.01
CA SER A 460 20.65 19.18 10.43
C SER A 460 21.40 20.35 11.07
N GLY A 461 22.73 20.23 11.12
CA GLY A 461 23.63 21.29 11.60
C GLY A 461 23.77 21.37 13.12
N GLY A 462 24.11 22.57 13.63
CA GLY A 462 24.38 22.77 15.05
C GLY A 462 25.55 21.92 15.55
N TRP A 463 25.32 21.15 16.59
CA TRP A 463 26.30 20.24 17.18
C TRP A 463 26.72 19.07 16.28
N LEU A 464 25.91 18.74 15.24
CA LEU A 464 26.24 17.72 14.24
C LEU A 464 27.27 18.21 13.23
N GLY A 465 27.52 19.52 13.17
CA GLY A 465 28.38 20.15 12.16
C GLY A 465 27.64 20.39 10.85
N GLY A 466 28.36 20.90 9.87
CA GLY A 466 27.78 21.33 8.59
C GLY A 466 27.37 22.80 8.58
N THR A 467 26.95 23.29 7.43
CA THR A 467 26.53 24.68 7.22
C THR A 467 25.02 24.85 7.13
N GLU A 468 24.28 23.77 7.01
CA GLU A 468 22.83 23.75 6.95
C GLU A 468 22.25 23.54 8.36
N ASN A 469 21.40 24.46 8.84
CA ASN A 469 20.73 24.38 10.13
C ASN A 469 19.23 24.35 9.94
N VAL A 470 18.69 23.19 9.58
CA VAL A 470 17.28 23.03 9.20
C VAL A 470 16.63 21.89 9.97
N ILE A 471 15.39 22.12 10.42
CA ILE A 471 14.50 21.10 10.94
C ILE A 471 13.51 20.75 9.84
N ARG A 472 13.28 19.45 9.59
CA ARG A 472 12.30 18.93 8.64
C ARG A 472 11.33 17.96 9.32
N SER A 473 10.06 18.04 8.95
CA SER A 473 9.03 17.09 9.31
C SER A 473 8.32 16.64 8.03
N ASN A 474 8.15 15.33 7.87
CA ASN A 474 7.38 14.74 6.76
C ASN A 474 6.47 13.68 7.35
N GLU A 475 5.18 13.83 7.09
CA GLU A 475 4.13 12.97 7.60
C GLU A 475 3.26 12.51 6.44
N GLU A 476 2.96 11.22 6.43
CA GLU A 476 2.07 10.64 5.44
C GLU A 476 1.13 9.65 6.14
N TYR A 477 -0.16 9.81 5.90
CA TYR A 477 -1.18 8.87 6.27
C TYR A 477 -1.90 8.37 5.03
N ALA A 478 -2.00 7.06 4.88
CA ALA A 478 -2.72 6.42 3.79
C ALA A 478 -3.66 5.33 4.34
N ARG A 479 -4.86 5.23 3.78
CA ARG A 479 -5.84 4.21 4.16
C ARG A 479 -6.64 3.75 2.96
N VAL A 480 -6.82 2.43 2.86
CA VAL A 480 -7.67 1.81 1.85
C VAL A 480 -8.84 1.12 2.54
N ILE A 481 -10.05 1.47 2.16
CA ILE A 481 -11.28 0.96 2.74
C ILE A 481 -12.06 0.24 1.64
N PRO A 482 -12.39 -1.07 1.77
CA PRO A 482 -13.30 -1.73 0.85
C PRO A 482 -14.64 -0.98 0.77
N ASP A 483 -15.20 -0.87 -0.42
CA ASP A 483 -16.47 -0.17 -0.61
C ASP A 483 -17.61 -0.94 0.09
N PRO A 484 -18.26 -0.36 1.08
CA PRO A 484 -19.37 -1.01 1.78
C PRO A 484 -20.70 -0.98 0.99
N PHE A 485 -20.80 -0.15 -0.07
CA PHE A 485 -22.09 0.15 -0.71
C PHE A 485 -22.38 -0.70 -1.94
N PHE A 486 -21.34 -1.04 -2.76
CA PHE A 486 -21.61 -1.71 -4.04
C PHE A 486 -21.21 -3.19 -4.07
N ASN A 487 -19.94 -3.55 -3.82
CA ASN A 487 -19.55 -4.96 -4.03
C ASN A 487 -18.30 -5.43 -3.27
N HIS A 488 -17.82 -4.71 -2.30
CA HIS A 488 -16.59 -4.97 -1.51
C HIS A 488 -15.31 -5.23 -2.34
N GLN A 489 -15.38 -5.10 -3.66
CA GLN A 489 -14.23 -5.24 -4.56
C GLN A 489 -13.67 -3.89 -5.00
N ASN A 490 -14.54 -2.89 -5.05
CA ASN A 490 -14.13 -1.51 -5.19
C ASN A 490 -13.56 -1.05 -3.85
N ALA A 491 -12.76 -0.01 -3.89
CA ALA A 491 -12.15 0.52 -2.67
C ALA A 491 -12.06 2.04 -2.73
N TRP A 492 -12.27 2.65 -1.57
CA TRP A 492 -11.88 4.02 -1.32
C TRP A 492 -10.43 4.04 -0.82
N ALA A 493 -9.60 4.88 -1.40
CA ALA A 493 -8.24 5.11 -0.94
C ALA A 493 -8.07 6.60 -0.60
N PHE A 494 -7.54 6.86 0.58
CA PHE A 494 -7.28 8.20 1.09
C PHE A 494 -5.80 8.35 1.41
N ARG A 495 -5.23 9.50 1.07
CA ARG A 495 -3.87 9.86 1.44
C ARG A 495 -3.85 11.31 1.92
N THR A 496 -3.15 11.54 3.01
CA THR A 496 -2.87 12.89 3.50
C THR A 496 -1.36 13.03 3.67
N THR A 497 -0.81 14.10 3.15
CA THR A 497 0.62 14.41 3.29
C THR A 497 0.79 15.78 3.94
N PHE A 498 1.75 15.86 4.85
CA PHE A 498 2.20 17.10 5.43
C PHE A 498 3.72 17.14 5.39
N SER A 499 4.29 18.22 4.93
CA SER A 499 5.74 18.45 4.93
C SER A 499 6.03 19.86 5.40
N ALA A 500 6.98 19.97 6.31
CA ALA A 500 7.43 21.26 6.81
C ALA A 500 8.94 21.30 6.91
N ALA A 501 9.55 22.45 6.64
CA ALA A 501 10.97 22.70 6.81
C ALA A 501 11.19 24.13 7.30
N GLY A 502 12.17 24.30 8.18
CA GLY A 502 12.50 25.62 8.71
C GLY A 502 13.93 25.72 9.21
N SER A 503 14.56 26.85 8.99
CA SER A 503 15.87 27.13 9.55
C SER A 503 15.73 27.64 10.99
N TYR A 504 16.49 27.05 11.89
CA TYR A 504 16.57 27.51 13.29
C TYR A 504 17.79 28.41 13.54
N GLN A 505 18.74 28.44 12.60
CA GLN A 505 19.92 29.30 12.65
C GLN A 505 20.40 29.60 11.21
N GLY A 506 20.67 30.87 10.91
CA GLY A 506 21.10 31.29 9.57
C GLY A 506 19.95 31.29 8.54
N ASN A 507 20.29 31.19 7.27
CA ASN A 507 19.34 31.18 6.17
C ASN A 507 19.00 29.76 5.74
N MET A 508 17.76 29.55 5.37
CA MET A 508 17.32 28.29 4.74
C MET A 508 17.85 28.25 3.29
N PRO A 509 18.62 27.23 2.90
CA PRO A 509 19.08 27.10 1.53
C PRO A 509 17.93 26.88 0.54
N LEU A 510 18.05 27.39 -0.68
CA LEU A 510 16.99 27.27 -1.70
C LEU A 510 16.69 25.81 -2.05
N TYR A 511 17.70 24.95 -2.12
CA TYR A 511 17.52 23.52 -2.38
C TYR A 511 16.80 22.78 -1.23
N ALA A 512 16.74 23.37 -0.03
CA ALA A 512 16.00 22.84 1.11
C ALA A 512 14.52 23.24 1.10
N MET A 513 14.10 24.17 0.20
CA MET A 513 12.71 24.51 -0.03
C MET A 513 11.96 23.35 -0.70
N LEU A 514 10.68 23.26 -0.40
CA LEU A 514 9.79 22.24 -0.93
C LEU A 514 9.19 22.75 -2.25
N PHE A 515 9.63 22.17 -3.37
CA PHE A 515 9.03 22.43 -4.67
C PHE A 515 8.12 21.26 -5.02
N SER A 516 6.83 21.49 -5.08
CA SER A 516 5.85 20.44 -5.27
C SER A 516 4.80 20.82 -6.32
N GLY A 517 4.13 19.81 -6.86
CA GLY A 517 3.12 19.92 -7.88
C GLY A 517 2.36 18.61 -8.03
N ASP A 518 2.61 17.88 -9.12
CA ASP A 518 1.91 16.65 -9.51
C ASP A 518 1.94 15.53 -8.46
N ALA A 519 3.00 15.44 -7.67
CA ALA A 519 3.12 14.43 -6.61
C ALA A 519 2.11 14.62 -5.47
N GLN A 520 1.60 15.82 -5.27
CA GLN A 520 0.60 16.17 -4.26
C GLN A 520 -0.78 16.43 -4.86
N VAL A 521 -0.84 17.15 -5.99
CA VAL A 521 -2.08 17.47 -6.70
C VAL A 521 -1.86 17.18 -8.19
N ARG A 522 -2.43 16.09 -8.67
CA ARG A 522 -2.28 15.65 -10.06
C ARG A 522 -2.68 16.75 -11.04
N GLY A 523 -1.83 16.96 -12.03
CA GLY A 523 -2.04 17.97 -13.07
C GLY A 523 -1.40 19.33 -12.81
N LEU A 524 -0.75 19.54 -11.67
CA LEU A 524 0.09 20.72 -11.44
C LEU A 524 1.52 20.48 -11.94
N GLY A 525 2.14 21.51 -12.47
CA GLY A 525 3.56 21.49 -12.83
C GLY A 525 4.48 21.54 -11.61
N SER A 526 5.76 21.27 -11.82
CA SER A 526 6.79 21.37 -10.78
C SER A 526 6.82 22.77 -10.17
N GLY A 527 6.76 22.87 -8.83
CA GLY A 527 6.76 24.11 -8.08
C GLY A 527 5.46 24.92 -8.11
N GLU A 528 4.43 24.48 -8.84
CA GLU A 528 3.16 25.23 -8.99
C GLU A 528 2.27 25.18 -7.75
N LEU A 529 2.54 24.32 -6.80
CA LEU A 529 1.79 24.25 -5.54
C LEU A 529 2.21 25.36 -4.56
N GLY A 530 3.42 25.92 -4.71
CA GLY A 530 3.97 26.97 -3.86
C GLY A 530 3.71 28.39 -4.37
N PRO A 531 4.11 29.41 -3.60
CA PRO A 531 4.02 30.81 -4.01
C PRO A 531 5.04 31.17 -5.10
N TYR A 532 4.80 32.31 -5.74
CA TYR A 532 5.75 32.94 -6.66
C TYR A 532 6.51 34.06 -5.96
N ALA A 533 7.81 34.14 -6.26
CA ALA A 533 8.68 35.25 -5.85
C ALA A 533 9.06 36.11 -7.07
N VAL A 534 9.36 37.37 -6.78
CA VAL A 534 9.87 38.34 -7.76
C VAL A 534 11.38 38.31 -7.77
N VAL A 535 11.96 38.06 -8.94
CA VAL A 535 13.41 38.06 -9.17
C VAL A 535 13.75 39.19 -10.11
N PRO A 536 14.59 40.17 -9.71
CA PRO A 536 15.07 41.18 -10.64
C PRO A 536 16.08 40.55 -11.59
N SER A 537 16.05 40.96 -12.84
CA SER A 537 17.03 40.61 -13.88
C SER A 537 17.49 41.89 -14.57
N VAL A 538 18.73 41.90 -15.05
CA VAL A 538 19.26 43.03 -15.81
C VAL A 538 19.21 42.66 -17.27
N SER A 539 18.52 43.45 -18.08
CA SER A 539 18.46 43.28 -19.52
C SER A 539 19.85 43.56 -20.13
N SER A 540 20.11 43.01 -21.34
CA SER A 540 21.30 43.32 -22.12
C SER A 540 21.48 44.83 -22.43
N SER A 541 20.41 45.60 -22.30
CA SER A 541 20.40 47.06 -22.43
C SER A 541 20.66 47.80 -21.11
N GLY A 542 20.99 47.08 -20.03
CA GLY A 542 21.23 47.66 -18.68
C GLY A 542 19.99 48.03 -17.90
N ASN A 543 18.79 47.84 -18.44
CA ASN A 543 17.53 48.12 -17.73
C ASN A 543 17.21 47.01 -16.75
N GLN A 544 16.78 47.38 -15.53
CA GLN A 544 16.29 46.43 -14.55
C GLN A 544 14.89 45.94 -14.93
N THR A 545 14.73 44.66 -15.13
CA THR A 545 13.43 44.00 -15.36
C THR A 545 13.14 43.01 -14.23
N TYR A 546 11.88 42.66 -14.07
CA TYR A 546 11.48 41.70 -13.03
C TYR A 546 10.82 40.48 -13.63
N THR A 547 11.06 39.33 -13.04
CA THR A 547 10.51 38.04 -13.45
C THR A 547 9.91 37.33 -12.24
N ALA A 548 8.76 36.69 -12.43
CA ALA A 548 8.17 35.86 -11.39
C ALA A 548 8.64 34.41 -11.55
N VAL A 549 9.06 33.80 -10.45
CA VAL A 549 9.52 32.40 -10.40
C VAL A 549 8.86 31.69 -9.22
N PRO A 550 8.63 30.36 -9.27
CA PRO A 550 8.23 29.60 -8.10
C PRO A 550 9.25 29.76 -6.98
N ALA A 551 8.79 30.19 -5.79
CA ALA A 551 9.64 30.39 -4.62
C ALA A 551 9.91 29.10 -3.85
N GLY A 552 9.17 28.03 -4.16
CA GLY A 552 9.04 26.89 -3.28
C GLY A 552 8.17 27.22 -2.05
N ALA A 553 7.93 26.23 -1.24
CA ALA A 553 7.21 26.37 0.02
C ALA A 553 8.11 25.86 1.15
N ASN A 554 7.80 26.19 2.38
CA ASN A 554 8.36 25.54 3.55
C ASN A 554 7.32 24.78 4.38
N VAL A 555 6.05 24.88 4.01
CA VAL A 555 4.96 24.03 4.49
C VAL A 555 4.11 23.61 3.29
N ILE A 556 3.91 22.32 3.13
CA ILE A 556 3.04 21.73 2.12
C ILE A 556 2.06 20.80 2.83
N SER A 557 0.80 20.86 2.42
CA SER A 557 -0.23 19.92 2.83
C SER A 557 -1.06 19.49 1.62
N ALA A 558 -1.39 18.21 1.53
CA ALA A 558 -2.27 17.69 0.50
C ALA A 558 -3.15 16.56 1.02
N VAL A 559 -4.32 16.42 0.42
CA VAL A 559 -5.28 15.34 0.65
C VAL A 559 -5.68 14.78 -0.70
N ASN A 560 -5.58 13.47 -0.85
CA ASN A 560 -5.95 12.73 -2.05
C ASN A 560 -7.05 11.73 -1.69
N ALA A 561 -8.07 11.62 -2.52
CA ALA A 561 -9.12 10.63 -2.41
C ALA A 561 -9.30 9.94 -3.76
N GLU A 562 -9.39 8.61 -3.75
CA GLU A 562 -9.60 7.79 -4.95
C GLU A 562 -10.73 6.79 -4.72
N TYR A 563 -11.55 6.61 -5.73
CA TYR A 563 -12.46 5.49 -5.81
C TYR A 563 -11.96 4.52 -6.87
N ARG A 564 -11.48 3.38 -6.43
CA ARG A 564 -10.80 2.35 -7.23
C ARG A 564 -11.74 1.25 -7.66
N ILE A 565 -11.76 0.96 -8.94
CA ILE A 565 -12.57 -0.08 -9.57
C ILE A 565 -11.63 -1.08 -10.24
N PRO A 566 -11.41 -2.27 -9.68
CA PRO A 566 -10.58 -3.29 -10.31
C PRO A 566 -11.28 -3.84 -11.55
N LEU A 567 -10.56 -3.90 -12.68
CA LEU A 567 -11.06 -4.42 -13.95
C LEU A 567 -10.64 -5.88 -14.22
N GLY A 568 -9.71 -6.44 -13.45
CA GLY A 568 -9.11 -7.75 -13.67
C GLY A 568 -7.73 -7.68 -14.32
N GLY A 569 -6.98 -8.80 -14.32
CA GLY A 569 -5.64 -8.85 -14.93
C GLY A 569 -4.64 -7.83 -14.36
N GLY A 570 -4.79 -7.42 -13.10
CA GLY A 570 -3.94 -6.38 -12.49
C GLY A 570 -4.27 -4.94 -12.94
N THR A 571 -5.35 -4.75 -13.68
CA THR A 571 -5.79 -3.42 -14.17
C THR A 571 -6.89 -2.87 -13.26
N GLN A 572 -6.83 -1.57 -12.97
CA GLN A 572 -7.90 -0.85 -12.27
C GLN A 572 -8.07 0.56 -12.82
N VAL A 573 -9.27 1.09 -12.69
CA VAL A 573 -9.60 2.50 -12.98
C VAL A 573 -9.93 3.17 -11.66
N ALA A 574 -9.43 4.39 -11.46
CA ALA A 574 -9.76 5.21 -10.31
C ALA A 574 -10.31 6.57 -10.74
N GLY A 575 -11.44 6.96 -10.15
CA GLY A 575 -11.82 8.36 -10.10
C GLY A 575 -11.10 9.01 -8.92
N PHE A 576 -10.52 10.18 -9.11
CA PHE A 576 -9.77 10.83 -8.04
C PHE A 576 -10.17 12.28 -7.81
N PHE A 577 -9.91 12.74 -6.59
CA PHE A 577 -10.01 14.14 -6.19
C PHE A 577 -8.81 14.47 -5.29
N ASP A 578 -8.05 15.51 -5.68
CA ASP A 578 -6.87 15.96 -4.96
C ASP A 578 -7.05 17.41 -4.52
N LEU A 579 -6.61 17.71 -3.30
CA LEU A 579 -6.52 19.06 -2.76
C LEU A 579 -5.14 19.28 -2.17
N GLY A 580 -4.54 20.45 -2.35
CA GLY A 580 -3.26 20.79 -1.76
C GLY A 580 -2.98 22.26 -1.70
N SER A 581 -2.06 22.64 -0.82
CA SER A 581 -1.59 24.01 -0.65
C SER A 581 -0.13 24.01 -0.24
N GLY A 582 0.65 24.88 -0.86
CA GLY A 582 2.01 25.18 -0.47
C GLY A 582 2.12 26.59 0.09
N ARG A 583 2.69 26.72 1.27
CA ARG A 583 2.85 27.99 1.97
C ARG A 583 4.29 28.26 2.35
N LEU A 584 4.70 29.51 2.20
CA LEU A 584 5.99 29.99 2.65
C LEU A 584 5.77 30.86 3.89
N LEU A 585 6.30 30.39 5.03
CA LEU A 585 6.27 31.09 6.31
C LEU A 585 7.60 31.84 6.47
N PRO A 586 7.64 33.18 6.33
CA PRO A 586 8.90 33.93 6.29
C PRO A 586 9.74 33.80 7.55
N ASN A 587 9.11 33.62 8.71
CA ASN A 587 9.80 33.51 10.00
C ASN A 587 10.64 32.22 10.13
N TRP A 588 10.39 31.23 9.28
CA TRP A 588 11.10 29.93 9.26
C TRP A 588 12.27 29.89 8.26
N LEU A 589 12.50 31.02 7.53
CA LEU A 589 13.54 31.09 6.51
C LEU A 589 14.88 31.67 7.00
N GLY A 590 14.86 32.28 8.17
CA GLY A 590 15.98 33.08 8.67
C GLY A 590 15.91 34.54 8.20
N PRO A 591 17.02 35.28 8.22
CA PRO A 591 17.07 36.70 7.83
C PRO A 591 16.75 36.96 6.36
N ALA A 592 17.18 36.06 5.47
CA ALA A 592 16.93 36.18 4.03
C ALA A 592 15.52 35.74 3.65
N ARG A 593 14.77 36.62 3.03
CA ARG A 593 13.36 36.36 2.66
C ARG A 593 13.11 36.72 1.20
N PRO A 594 12.47 35.83 0.42
CA PRO A 594 12.08 36.17 -0.95
C PRO A 594 10.99 37.22 -0.95
N ILE A 595 10.99 38.11 -1.94
CA ILE A 595 9.90 39.05 -2.18
C ILE A 595 8.78 38.26 -2.88
N LEU A 596 7.72 37.94 -2.12
CA LEU A 596 6.60 37.19 -2.65
C LEU A 596 5.72 38.04 -3.55
N LEU A 597 5.23 37.45 -4.61
CA LEU A 597 4.30 38.08 -5.54
C LEU A 597 2.88 38.04 -4.97
N GLY A 598 2.49 39.09 -4.28
CA GLY A 598 1.13 39.36 -3.84
C GLY A 598 0.42 38.20 -3.15
N THR A 599 -0.73 37.83 -3.70
CA THR A 599 -1.66 36.84 -3.11
C THR A 599 -1.40 35.41 -3.54
N THR A 600 -0.17 35.03 -3.94
CA THR A 600 0.13 33.67 -4.40
C THR A 600 0.48 32.71 -3.26
N ASN A 601 0.74 33.20 -2.06
CA ASN A 601 1.16 32.38 -0.93
C ASN A 601 -0.02 31.67 -0.23
N GLY A 602 0.04 30.34 -0.14
CA GLY A 602 -0.96 29.53 0.55
C GLY A 602 -2.28 29.38 -0.20
N ILE A 603 -2.27 29.47 -1.52
CA ILE A 603 -3.44 29.21 -2.34
C ILE A 603 -3.78 27.73 -2.29
N LEU A 604 -5.07 27.43 -2.17
CA LEU A 604 -5.59 26.09 -2.33
C LEU A 604 -5.66 25.73 -3.82
N HIS A 605 -5.16 24.56 -4.18
CA HIS A 605 -5.27 23.95 -5.50
C HIS A 605 -6.09 22.67 -5.40
N GLY A 606 -6.87 22.39 -6.44
CA GLY A 606 -7.68 21.17 -6.44
C GLY A 606 -7.90 20.64 -7.84
N SER A 607 -7.75 19.33 -7.99
CA SER A 607 -7.96 18.61 -9.24
C SER A 607 -8.93 17.45 -9.07
N LEU A 608 -9.64 17.15 -10.15
CA LEU A 608 -10.52 15.99 -10.29
C LEU A 608 -10.15 15.25 -11.57
N GLY A 609 -10.21 13.94 -11.59
CA GLY A 609 -9.88 13.21 -12.80
C GLY A 609 -10.11 11.72 -12.76
N ILE A 610 -9.63 11.07 -13.79
CA ILE A 610 -9.66 9.62 -13.94
C ILE A 610 -8.24 9.13 -14.15
N GLU A 611 -7.91 8.02 -13.50
CA GLU A 611 -6.62 7.35 -13.61
C GLU A 611 -6.82 5.89 -13.99
N LEU A 612 -6.08 5.45 -14.99
CA LEU A 612 -5.92 4.04 -15.34
C LEU A 612 -4.62 3.53 -14.71
N GLN A 613 -4.72 2.45 -13.95
CA GLN A 613 -3.57 1.77 -13.37
C GLN A 613 -3.52 0.35 -13.96
N TRP A 614 -2.38 0.00 -14.54
CA TRP A 614 -2.18 -1.28 -15.19
C TRP A 614 -0.88 -1.92 -14.69
N ALA A 615 -1.01 -3.06 -14.00
CA ALA A 615 0.15 -3.86 -13.62
C ALA A 615 0.64 -4.65 -14.82
N VAL A 616 1.83 -4.31 -15.31
CA VAL A 616 2.51 -5.06 -16.36
C VAL A 616 3.08 -6.33 -15.73
N PRO A 617 2.64 -7.54 -16.13
CA PRO A 617 3.00 -8.78 -15.46
C PRO A 617 4.51 -9.05 -15.40
N GLU A 618 5.24 -8.66 -16.46
CA GLU A 618 6.68 -8.89 -16.60
C GLU A 618 7.51 -7.96 -15.70
N VAL A 619 7.00 -6.76 -15.43
CA VAL A 619 7.73 -5.71 -14.69
C VAL A 619 7.29 -5.63 -13.23
N GLN A 620 6.11 -6.18 -12.91
CA GLN A 620 5.48 -6.16 -11.58
C GLN A 620 5.28 -4.76 -10.97
N VAL A 621 5.38 -3.72 -11.79
CA VAL A 621 5.20 -2.33 -11.40
C VAL A 621 3.98 -1.78 -12.15
N PRO A 622 3.00 -1.19 -11.48
CA PRO A 622 1.85 -0.61 -12.16
C PRO A 622 2.26 0.62 -12.97
N VAL A 623 1.83 0.66 -14.21
CA VAL A 623 1.85 1.87 -15.04
C VAL A 623 0.57 2.64 -14.75
N ARG A 624 0.70 3.92 -14.49
CA ARG A 624 -0.42 4.82 -14.21
C ARG A 624 -0.48 5.88 -15.29
N ALA A 625 -1.66 6.12 -15.81
CA ALA A 625 -1.94 7.23 -16.72
C ALA A 625 -3.21 7.94 -16.25
N TYR A 626 -3.17 9.26 -16.12
CA TYR A 626 -4.31 10.01 -15.66
C TYR A 626 -4.63 11.21 -16.54
N TYR A 627 -5.88 11.62 -16.51
CA TYR A 627 -6.35 12.87 -17.05
C TYR A 627 -7.00 13.68 -15.92
N ALA A 628 -6.47 14.87 -15.67
CA ALA A 628 -6.87 15.75 -14.58
C ALA A 628 -7.50 17.06 -15.09
N ILE A 629 -8.50 17.55 -14.35
CA ILE A 629 -9.11 18.84 -14.52
C ILE A 629 -8.83 19.65 -13.25
N ASN A 630 -8.04 20.71 -13.35
CA ASN A 630 -7.68 21.58 -12.24
C ASN A 630 -8.80 22.59 -11.99
N LEU A 631 -9.77 22.21 -11.14
CA LEU A 631 -10.96 23.03 -10.83
C LEU A 631 -10.60 24.24 -9.97
N ILE A 632 -9.74 24.04 -8.97
CA ILE A 632 -9.25 25.10 -8.09
C ILE A 632 -7.80 25.36 -8.50
N ARG A 633 -7.58 26.45 -9.22
CA ARG A 633 -6.28 26.76 -9.82
C ARG A 633 -5.94 28.25 -9.73
N LEU A 634 -4.65 28.53 -9.77
CA LEU A 634 -4.18 29.90 -9.95
C LEU A 634 -4.42 30.31 -11.40
N ASN A 635 -5.07 31.46 -11.60
CA ASN A 635 -5.30 32.10 -12.89
C ASN A 635 -5.54 33.59 -12.67
N ARG A 636 -4.45 34.35 -12.50
CA ARG A 636 -4.52 35.77 -12.15
C ARG A 636 -3.41 36.57 -12.84
N PHE A 637 -3.72 37.78 -13.21
CA PHE A 637 -2.71 38.75 -13.60
C PHE A 637 -2.21 39.49 -12.36
N LEU A 638 -0.92 39.52 -12.16
CA LEU A 638 -0.24 40.10 -11.01
C LEU A 638 0.75 41.16 -11.54
N GLN A 639 0.79 42.30 -10.87
CA GLN A 639 1.68 43.39 -11.25
C GLN A 639 3.06 43.20 -10.62
N LEU A 640 4.08 43.28 -11.46
CA LEU A 640 5.49 43.26 -11.06
C LEU A 640 5.95 44.66 -10.63
N PRO A 641 7.08 44.80 -9.91
CA PRO A 641 7.56 46.10 -9.43
C PRO A 641 7.87 47.12 -10.51
N ASP A 642 8.14 46.70 -11.74
CA ASP A 642 8.34 47.56 -12.92
C ASP A 642 7.03 47.98 -13.61
N GLY A 643 5.90 47.59 -13.05
CA GLY A 643 4.58 47.86 -13.62
C GLY A 643 4.14 46.86 -14.69
N SER A 644 4.98 45.95 -15.12
CA SER A 644 4.62 44.88 -16.05
C SER A 644 3.66 43.87 -15.41
N LEU A 645 2.86 43.19 -16.25
CA LEU A 645 1.89 42.20 -15.79
C LEU A 645 2.44 40.79 -16.00
N PHE A 646 2.42 39.97 -14.94
CA PHE A 646 2.69 38.57 -14.97
C PHE A 646 1.40 37.77 -14.88
N HIS A 647 1.16 36.87 -15.83
CA HIS A 647 0.02 35.96 -15.80
C HIS A 647 0.41 34.68 -15.07
N ALA A 648 0.10 34.62 -13.76
CA ALA A 648 0.24 33.42 -12.97
C ALA A 648 -0.93 32.49 -13.27
N HIS A 649 -0.68 31.35 -13.91
CA HIS A 649 -1.74 30.42 -14.29
C HIS A 649 -1.27 28.97 -14.25
N ASN A 650 -2.12 28.08 -13.77
CA ASN A 650 -2.01 26.62 -13.89
C ASN A 650 -2.89 26.13 -15.05
N ARG A 651 -2.50 25.04 -15.69
CA ARG A 651 -3.29 24.43 -16.77
C ARG A 651 -4.65 23.96 -16.25
N LEU A 652 -5.72 24.13 -17.03
CA LEU A 652 -7.04 23.61 -16.68
C LEU A 652 -7.08 22.10 -16.85
N PHE A 653 -6.51 21.59 -17.95
CA PHE A 653 -6.46 20.17 -18.28
C PHE A 653 -5.02 19.71 -18.29
N ALA A 654 -4.76 18.56 -17.71
CA ALA A 654 -3.44 17.95 -17.70
C ALA A 654 -3.53 16.45 -17.91
N PHE A 655 -2.58 15.91 -18.65
CA PHE A 655 -2.34 14.49 -18.78
C PHE A 655 -1.00 14.17 -18.12
N GLY A 656 -0.97 13.11 -17.34
CA GLY A 656 0.26 12.63 -16.71
C GLY A 656 0.34 11.11 -16.69
N TRP A 657 1.54 10.61 -16.42
CA TRP A 657 1.79 9.19 -16.26
C TRP A 657 2.84 8.96 -15.17
N ALA A 658 2.82 7.79 -14.57
CA ALA A 658 3.79 7.39 -13.56
C ALA A 658 3.98 5.87 -13.57
N LEU A 659 5.13 5.41 -13.07
CA LEU A 659 5.37 4.02 -12.73
C LEU A 659 5.38 3.89 -11.20
N GLY A 660 4.63 2.92 -10.68
CA GLY A 660 4.48 2.73 -9.24
C GLY A 660 3.10 3.10 -8.71
N THR A 661 2.92 2.96 -7.39
CA THR A 661 1.68 3.31 -6.70
C THR A 661 1.76 4.71 -6.09
N LEU A 662 0.63 5.41 -5.95
CA LEU A 662 0.57 6.69 -5.25
C LEU A 662 0.41 6.48 -3.73
N PHE A 663 -0.16 5.33 -3.32
CA PHE A 663 -0.50 4.97 -1.94
C PHE A 663 0.27 3.73 -1.49
#